data_995c75cf362e95e1f1ef9deaca0deac9
#
_entry.id   995c75cf362e95e1f1ef9deaca0deac9
#
_cell.length_a   1.000
_cell.length_b   1.000
_cell.length_c   1.000
_cell.angle_alpha   90.00
_cell.angle_beta   90.00
_cell.angle_gamma   90.00
#
_symmetry.space_group_name_H-M   'P 1'
#
loop_
_entity.id
_entity.type
_entity.pdbx_description
1 polymer ?
#
loop_
_entity_poly.entity_id
_entity_poly.type
_entity_poly.pdbx_seq_one_letter_code
_entity_poly.pdbx_strand_id
1 'polypeptide(L)'
;KEIHYEQVCPDFSNGDVVAVGENGGHPMVIWLNRLGESILSRKFPAGDFAKITNVFPLQDGKVLLVGCRTVPPRDNRGATGRAIVLTSNGVVEQDVRVGEPGSCITLGRQLADGSLILGGDSPAVTGGRKPFVCKISPSGRVIYNYIPTAGEVCVGLNVLGSSTEYLHVAFSSKDNEGSCVVRLDERGKPFFITQLPDRTFHIEKMASTVDGDLYLVGEGQKAGGAVIKIRPEGDIVFQKQIVPTSVETKLDQLIVCPTGEIMVGGNDLTNSYYAQLRPDGTELISQVDRGVIAGITHDPVSGSCVASLYNPETSQGKIVKFSRQGHRMYEKNTAASYTSLRINGNGDLLMGSPTTGRLSMLSSLGELLFDRYVVENTPTPFAAASLPANGEAVFLSDGSRIIKLAHGIYMSDIQVSKPIMGSATATFTVTLSGYSFTPEGAPLPVTVDYKTRPVTASEGVNYDPVAGTLSFVPSTDGSDRYLNKFAVEVPINANDLLEGSRTFNLDLSNISNSYLIRSSSQALIKDQPAIVRLIGTKAGIEGEQDIVYELGIFKTNGVALTNATRANIVIDGIYGKGTADQLDFDMGRLPRLTIQPDMHSGQYRVQTKEDTRYESVKSVVIDFSQIYAMSDTDVHFSSSVLSCKGELYDQPALVAIESLGDFGRKNNVVSGFFKVSLLRAKDGALLTNCSGGDILIDAAIDQSTTGQLGQDFVLTNLHDLRIWGDDKSSTVNINGMVLYSPDAASRNVVVKLNGAKAVADGGKISVSPSKAISGFVIRNK
;
A
#
# COMPACT_ATOMS: atom_id res chain seq x y z
N LYS A 1 9.71 6.85 48.99
CA LYS A 1 9.16 5.71 48.23
C LYS A 1 9.73 5.82 46.84
N GLU A 2 10.53 4.84 46.47
CA GLU A 2 11.26 4.84 45.20
C GLU A 2 10.31 4.57 44.07
N ILE A 3 10.47 5.31 42.95
CA ILE A 3 9.82 5.06 41.70
C ILE A 3 10.68 4.00 41.00
N HIS A 4 10.04 2.98 40.47
CA HIS A 4 10.71 1.94 39.68
C HIS A 4 10.10 1.85 38.29
N TYR A 5 10.89 2.15 37.24
CA TYR A 5 10.47 2.06 35.86
C TYR A 5 10.88 0.72 35.24
N GLU A 6 9.93 -0.05 34.74
CA GLU A 6 10.16 -1.39 34.20
C GLU A 6 10.31 -1.41 32.68
N GLN A 7 9.68 -0.49 32.00
CA GLN A 7 9.69 -0.41 30.52
C GLN A 7 9.75 1.03 30.03
N VAL A 8 10.40 1.21 28.89
CA VAL A 8 10.47 2.47 28.16
C VAL A 8 10.14 2.18 26.70
N CYS A 9 9.12 2.82 26.15
CA CYS A 9 8.70 2.69 24.76
C CYS A 9 9.08 3.96 23.98
N PRO A 10 9.89 3.84 22.94
CA PRO A 10 10.42 4.98 22.17
C PRO A 10 9.74 5.22 20.83
N ASP A 11 8.82 4.35 20.41
CA ASP A 11 8.39 4.23 19.04
C ASP A 11 7.31 5.28 18.64
N PHE A 12 7.49 6.52 19.12
CA PHE A 12 6.64 7.63 18.69
C PHE A 12 7.30 8.40 17.54
N SER A 13 6.54 8.62 16.47
CA SER A 13 7.01 9.34 15.28
C SER A 13 7.48 10.77 15.56
N ASN A 14 7.05 11.36 16.69
CA ASN A 14 7.43 12.71 17.13
C ASN A 14 8.66 12.72 18.07
N GLY A 15 9.24 11.56 18.39
CA GLY A 15 10.38 11.42 19.30
C GLY A 15 10.01 11.45 20.79
N ASP A 16 8.74 11.36 21.12
CA ASP A 16 8.28 11.22 22.51
C ASP A 16 8.62 9.84 23.07
N VAL A 17 8.67 9.74 24.39
CA VAL A 17 8.98 8.51 25.10
C VAL A 17 7.96 8.29 26.22
N VAL A 18 7.40 7.09 26.27
CA VAL A 18 6.52 6.67 27.36
C VAL A 18 7.20 5.60 28.19
N ALA A 19 7.36 5.85 29.46
CA ALA A 19 7.85 4.88 30.42
C ALA A 19 6.75 4.46 31.40
N VAL A 20 6.72 3.17 31.70
CA VAL A 20 5.80 2.58 32.68
C VAL A 20 6.57 1.89 33.79
N GLY A 21 6.00 1.92 34.95
CA GLY A 21 6.61 1.36 36.15
C GLY A 21 5.69 1.45 37.33
N GLU A 22 6.27 1.45 38.55
CA GLU A 22 5.51 1.60 39.78
C GLU A 22 6.10 2.66 40.73
N ASN A 23 5.24 3.23 41.53
CA ASN A 23 5.60 4.15 42.59
C ASN A 23 4.91 3.74 43.90
N GLY A 24 5.68 3.10 44.78
CA GLY A 24 5.17 2.62 46.08
C GLY A 24 4.03 1.62 45.94
N GLY A 25 4.17 0.65 45.03
CA GLY A 25 3.17 -0.40 44.78
C GLY A 25 1.97 0.06 43.94
N HIS A 26 2.07 1.22 43.28
CA HIS A 26 1.06 1.71 42.37
C HIS A 26 1.63 1.86 40.97
N PRO A 27 1.04 1.28 39.96
CA PRO A 27 1.46 1.46 38.59
C PRO A 27 1.40 2.93 38.17
N MET A 28 2.38 3.34 37.41
CA MET A 28 2.44 4.70 36.90
C MET A 28 2.92 4.72 35.44
N VAL A 29 2.52 5.77 34.77
CA VAL A 29 3.03 6.12 33.42
C VAL A 29 3.61 7.53 33.48
N ILE A 30 4.76 7.71 32.86
CA ILE A 30 5.29 9.02 32.57
C ILE A 30 5.45 9.15 31.04
N TRP A 31 5.02 10.27 30.51
CA TRP A 31 5.18 10.62 29.10
C TRP A 31 6.09 11.82 29.01
N LEU A 32 7.18 11.66 28.32
CA LEU A 32 8.18 12.71 28.09
C LEU A 32 8.16 13.09 26.62
N ASN A 33 8.23 14.38 26.34
CA ASN A 33 8.48 14.85 25.00
C ASN A 33 9.95 14.56 24.59
N ARG A 34 10.26 14.77 23.33
CA ARG A 34 11.61 14.60 22.79
C ARG A 34 12.69 15.40 23.53
N LEU A 35 12.32 16.46 24.28
CA LEU A 35 13.24 17.25 25.10
C LEU A 35 13.45 16.65 26.48
N GLY A 36 12.68 15.62 26.85
CA GLY A 36 12.69 15.00 28.19
C GLY A 36 11.80 15.73 29.20
N GLU A 37 10.95 16.66 28.74
CA GLU A 37 9.97 17.35 29.59
C GLU A 37 8.73 16.48 29.74
N SER A 38 8.17 16.47 30.97
CA SER A 38 6.99 15.66 31.27
C SER A 38 5.74 16.25 30.62
N ILE A 39 5.18 15.54 29.64
CA ILE A 39 3.84 15.80 29.09
C ILE A 39 2.79 15.31 30.07
N LEU A 40 3.00 14.11 30.63
CA LEU A 40 2.10 13.46 31.56
C LEU A 40 2.89 12.69 32.60
N SER A 41 2.45 12.81 33.85
CA SER A 41 2.83 11.89 34.93
C SER A 41 1.57 11.44 35.62
N ARG A 42 1.21 10.16 35.49
CA ARG A 42 -0.02 9.61 36.05
C ARG A 42 0.24 8.37 36.85
N LYS A 43 -0.21 8.40 38.11
CA LYS A 43 -0.24 7.27 39.01
C LYS A 43 -1.64 6.65 39.01
N PHE A 44 -1.73 5.35 38.83
CA PHE A 44 -3.00 4.63 38.90
C PHE A 44 -3.27 4.14 40.32
N PRO A 45 -4.51 4.26 40.80
CA PRO A 45 -4.89 3.68 42.09
C PRO A 45 -4.61 2.17 42.13
N ALA A 46 -4.31 1.62 43.29
CA ALA A 46 -4.00 0.19 43.47
C ALA A 46 -5.14 -0.75 43.03
N GLY A 47 -6.36 -0.22 42.85
CA GLY A 47 -7.50 -0.95 42.32
C GLY A 47 -7.61 -0.93 40.82
N ASP A 48 -6.87 -0.09 40.11
CA ASP A 48 -7.01 0.11 38.65
C ASP A 48 -6.12 -0.82 37.85
N PHE A 49 -4.85 -0.88 38.17
CA PHE A 49 -3.89 -1.86 37.68
C PHE A 49 -3.15 -2.46 38.87
N ALA A 50 -2.84 -3.74 38.79
CA ALA A 50 -1.82 -4.33 39.65
C ALA A 50 -0.44 -4.15 39.01
N LYS A 51 -0.40 -4.30 37.66
CA LYS A 51 0.80 -4.11 36.88
C LYS A 51 0.42 -3.67 35.45
N ILE A 52 1.14 -2.69 34.88
CA ILE A 52 1.14 -2.40 33.48
C ILE A 52 2.16 -3.35 32.85
N THR A 53 1.70 -4.26 32.00
CA THR A 53 2.53 -5.31 31.38
C THR A 53 3.21 -4.82 30.12
N ASN A 54 2.56 -3.90 29.38
CA ASN A 54 3.10 -3.39 28.15
C ASN A 54 2.51 -2.02 27.78
N VAL A 55 3.22 -1.32 26.91
CA VAL A 55 2.82 -0.03 26.34
C VAL A 55 3.06 -0.07 24.83
N PHE A 56 2.08 0.39 24.06
CA PHE A 56 2.13 0.38 22.59
C PHE A 56 1.82 1.77 22.04
N PRO A 57 2.59 2.27 21.07
CA PRO A 57 2.22 3.46 20.31
C PRO A 57 1.03 3.15 19.41
N LEU A 58 0.11 4.10 19.31
CA LEU A 58 -1.04 4.06 18.42
C LEU A 58 -0.96 5.19 17.38
N GLN A 59 -1.88 5.17 16.42
CA GLN A 59 -2.05 6.26 15.45
C GLN A 59 -2.36 7.58 16.17
N ASP A 60 -2.09 8.70 15.51
CA ASP A 60 -2.33 10.07 16.03
C ASP A 60 -1.61 10.40 17.35
N GLY A 61 -0.48 9.74 17.62
CA GLY A 61 0.31 9.96 18.82
C GLY A 61 -0.37 9.50 20.11
N LYS A 62 -1.35 8.60 20.01
CA LYS A 62 -2.00 7.99 21.17
C LYS A 62 -1.18 6.84 21.73
N VAL A 63 -1.48 6.42 22.96
CA VAL A 63 -0.78 5.36 23.69
C VAL A 63 -1.79 4.35 24.22
N LEU A 64 -1.51 3.07 23.98
CA LEU A 64 -2.23 1.97 24.61
C LEU A 64 -1.41 1.40 25.78
N LEU A 65 -1.97 1.45 26.95
CA LEU A 65 -1.47 0.78 28.15
C LEU A 65 -2.26 -0.49 28.37
N VAL A 66 -1.58 -1.62 28.55
CA VAL A 66 -2.23 -2.90 28.87
C VAL A 66 -1.66 -3.49 30.14
N GLY A 67 -2.46 -4.30 30.81
CA GLY A 67 -2.00 -4.90 32.03
C GLY A 67 -2.97 -5.85 32.70
N CYS A 68 -2.66 -6.22 33.91
CA CYS A 68 -3.39 -7.18 34.73
C CYS A 68 -3.67 -6.65 36.15
N ARG A 69 -4.61 -7.30 36.80
CA ARG A 69 -4.91 -7.11 38.21
C ARG A 69 -4.64 -8.42 38.96
N THR A 70 -3.83 -8.35 40.01
CA THR A 70 -3.44 -9.53 40.79
C THR A 70 -4.31 -9.77 42.00
N VAL A 71 -5.14 -8.81 42.42
CA VAL A 71 -5.96 -8.91 43.64
C VAL A 71 -7.43 -9.01 43.25
N PRO A 72 -8.15 -10.05 43.69
CA PRO A 72 -9.60 -10.11 43.48
C PRO A 72 -10.27 -8.94 44.19
N PRO A 73 -11.22 -8.25 43.58
CA PRO A 73 -11.94 -7.17 44.23
C PRO A 73 -12.83 -7.72 45.34
N ARG A 74 -12.99 -6.94 46.40
CA ARG A 74 -14.01 -7.21 47.43
C ARG A 74 -15.45 -7.04 46.91
N ASP A 75 -15.62 -6.38 45.78
CA ASP A 75 -16.86 -6.27 45.04
C ASP A 75 -16.89 -7.33 43.93
N ASN A 76 -17.96 -8.07 43.78
CA ASN A 76 -18.21 -9.14 42.80
C ASN A 76 -18.13 -8.69 41.33
N ARG A 77 -17.58 -7.55 41.01
CA ARG A 77 -17.30 -7.07 39.63
C ARG A 77 -15.88 -7.45 39.26
N GLY A 78 -15.68 -8.71 38.96
CA GLY A 78 -14.41 -9.35 38.67
C GLY A 78 -13.46 -8.51 37.84
N ALA A 79 -12.31 -8.25 38.38
CA ALA A 79 -11.28 -7.53 37.65
C ALA A 79 -10.52 -8.46 36.73
N THR A 80 -10.27 -8.01 35.68
CA THR A 80 -10.00 -8.54 34.37
C THR A 80 -8.71 -7.90 33.83
N GLY A 81 -8.23 -8.36 32.72
CA GLY A 81 -7.24 -7.63 31.95
C GLY A 81 -7.75 -6.23 31.61
N ARG A 82 -6.91 -5.23 31.67
CA ARG A 82 -7.29 -3.85 31.41
C ARG A 82 -6.46 -3.25 30.30
N ALA A 83 -7.12 -2.49 29.42
CA ALA A 83 -6.52 -1.71 28.38
C ALA A 83 -7.00 -0.25 28.49
N ILE A 84 -6.07 0.70 28.49
CA ILE A 84 -6.38 2.13 28.52
C ILE A 84 -5.73 2.79 27.30
N VAL A 85 -6.53 3.55 26.54
CA VAL A 85 -6.02 4.42 25.48
C VAL A 85 -5.91 5.84 26.05
N LEU A 86 -4.72 6.40 25.95
CA LEU A 86 -4.44 7.80 26.24
C LEU A 86 -4.29 8.58 24.94
N THR A 87 -4.93 9.75 24.89
CA THR A 87 -4.69 10.72 23.80
C THR A 87 -3.27 11.30 23.90
N SER A 88 -2.81 11.99 22.85
CA SER A 88 -1.52 12.70 22.84
C SER A 88 -1.34 13.72 23.97
N ASN A 89 -2.44 14.15 24.60
CA ASN A 89 -2.44 15.03 25.76
C ASN A 89 -2.56 14.27 27.11
N GLY A 90 -2.49 12.94 27.08
CA GLY A 90 -2.59 12.10 28.28
C GLY A 90 -3.99 11.93 28.86
N VAL A 91 -5.04 12.35 28.14
CA VAL A 91 -6.42 12.14 28.57
C VAL A 91 -6.86 10.72 28.25
N VAL A 92 -7.58 10.07 29.18
CA VAL A 92 -8.16 8.74 28.93
C VAL A 92 -9.28 8.87 27.89
N GLU A 93 -9.07 8.27 26.72
CA GLU A 93 -10.06 8.17 25.65
C GLU A 93 -10.90 6.90 25.77
N GLN A 94 -10.23 5.77 26.10
CA GLN A 94 -10.88 4.48 26.30
C GLN A 94 -10.33 3.81 27.57
N ASP A 95 -11.21 3.10 28.27
CA ASP A 95 -10.88 2.27 29.42
C ASP A 95 -11.70 0.97 29.31
N VAL A 96 -11.03 -0.09 28.87
CA VAL A 96 -11.68 -1.35 28.53
C VAL A 96 -11.19 -2.46 29.45
N ARG A 97 -12.12 -3.34 29.86
CA ARG A 97 -11.83 -4.51 30.67
C ARG A 97 -12.25 -5.76 29.92
N VAL A 98 -11.36 -6.74 29.84
CA VAL A 98 -11.60 -8.01 29.10
C VAL A 98 -11.10 -9.21 29.89
N GLY A 99 -11.73 -10.36 29.60
CA GLY A 99 -11.42 -11.65 30.21
C GLY A 99 -12.09 -11.86 31.56
N GLU A 100 -11.82 -13.01 32.16
CA GLU A 100 -12.29 -13.41 33.50
C GLU A 100 -11.45 -12.75 34.62
N PRO A 101 -11.91 -12.79 35.88
CA PRO A 101 -11.10 -12.35 37.00
C PRO A 101 -9.71 -12.99 37.03
N GLY A 102 -8.67 -12.16 37.12
CA GLY A 102 -7.28 -12.62 37.06
C GLY A 102 -6.68 -12.68 35.66
N SER A 103 -7.40 -12.25 34.64
CA SER A 103 -6.86 -12.11 33.28
C SER A 103 -5.77 -11.06 33.18
N CYS A 104 -4.83 -11.27 32.26
CA CYS A 104 -3.74 -10.37 31.98
C CYS A 104 -3.65 -10.11 30.47
N ILE A 105 -3.58 -8.84 30.06
CA ILE A 105 -3.33 -8.45 28.68
C ILE A 105 -1.84 -8.18 28.53
N THR A 106 -1.21 -8.80 27.56
CA THR A 106 0.23 -8.69 27.29
C THR A 106 0.53 -8.14 25.91
N LEU A 107 -0.41 -8.23 24.97
CA LEU A 107 -0.26 -7.81 23.58
C LEU A 107 -1.37 -6.83 23.22
N GLY A 108 -1.04 -5.87 22.35
CA GLY A 108 -2.00 -4.91 21.83
C GLY A 108 -1.57 -4.36 20.48
N ARG A 109 -2.54 -4.14 19.59
CA ARG A 109 -2.31 -3.53 18.27
C ARG A 109 -3.55 -2.75 17.84
N GLN A 110 -3.35 -1.61 17.20
CA GLN A 110 -4.42 -0.86 16.55
C GLN A 110 -4.55 -1.28 15.09
N LEU A 111 -5.78 -1.40 14.63
CA LEU A 111 -6.14 -1.65 13.24
C LEU A 111 -6.33 -0.32 12.49
N ALA A 112 -6.40 -0.38 11.16
CA ALA A 112 -6.58 0.80 10.32
C ALA A 112 -7.94 1.50 10.56
N ASP A 113 -8.97 0.75 10.99
CA ASP A 113 -10.29 1.27 11.35
C ASP A 113 -10.35 1.92 12.76
N GLY A 114 -9.21 1.97 13.46
CA GLY A 114 -9.10 2.46 14.83
C GLY A 114 -9.48 1.43 15.90
N SER A 115 -9.97 0.23 15.53
CA SER A 115 -10.22 -0.86 16.47
C SER A 115 -8.93 -1.36 17.09
N LEU A 116 -9.03 -1.95 18.29
CA LEU A 116 -7.90 -2.56 19.01
C LEU A 116 -8.02 -4.08 18.99
N ILE A 117 -6.90 -4.76 18.73
CA ILE A 117 -6.73 -6.18 19.02
C ILE A 117 -5.89 -6.32 20.26
N LEU A 118 -6.41 -7.07 21.22
CA LEU A 118 -5.75 -7.32 22.51
C LEU A 118 -5.57 -8.82 22.69
N GLY A 119 -4.37 -9.24 23.06
CA GLY A 119 -4.04 -10.62 23.39
C GLY A 119 -3.57 -10.77 24.82
N GLY A 120 -3.91 -11.88 25.44
CA GLY A 120 -3.55 -12.15 26.81
C GLY A 120 -3.93 -13.56 27.25
N ASP A 121 -3.97 -13.74 28.54
CA ASP A 121 -4.34 -15.01 29.17
C ASP A 121 -5.29 -14.82 30.36
N SER A 122 -6.13 -15.80 30.61
CA SER A 122 -7.14 -15.86 31.69
C SER A 122 -6.95 -17.12 32.53
N PRO A 123 -7.33 -17.11 33.82
CA PRO A 123 -7.40 -18.34 34.61
C PRO A 123 -8.36 -19.34 33.98
N ALA A 124 -7.97 -20.63 33.98
CA ALA A 124 -8.82 -21.71 33.54
C ALA A 124 -9.57 -22.35 34.73
N VAL A 125 -10.80 -22.85 34.46
CA VAL A 125 -11.65 -23.51 35.46
C VAL A 125 -10.99 -24.77 36.05
N THR A 126 -10.18 -25.44 35.23
CA THR A 126 -9.46 -26.70 35.59
C THR A 126 -8.10 -26.46 36.26
N GLY A 127 -7.76 -25.20 36.58
CA GLY A 127 -6.41 -24.82 37.00
C GLY A 127 -5.55 -24.48 35.74
N GLY A 128 -4.50 -23.68 35.95
CA GLY A 128 -3.67 -23.15 34.85
C GLY A 128 -4.24 -21.88 34.20
N ARG A 129 -3.80 -21.55 32.99
CA ARG A 129 -4.21 -20.37 32.26
C ARG A 129 -4.68 -20.74 30.86
N LYS A 130 -5.57 -19.94 30.28
CA LYS A 130 -6.04 -20.05 28.89
C LYS A 130 -5.77 -18.74 28.16
N PRO A 131 -5.20 -18.80 26.96
CA PRO A 131 -5.01 -17.60 26.18
C PRO A 131 -6.34 -17.11 25.60
N PHE A 132 -6.39 -15.80 25.33
CA PHE A 132 -7.50 -15.19 24.60
C PHE A 132 -7.01 -14.11 23.67
N VAL A 133 -7.80 -13.81 22.65
CA VAL A 133 -7.67 -12.61 21.82
C VAL A 133 -9.03 -11.97 21.63
N CYS A 134 -9.10 -10.66 21.77
CA CYS A 134 -10.35 -9.92 21.57
C CYS A 134 -10.17 -8.71 20.67
N LYS A 135 -11.22 -8.37 19.95
CA LYS A 135 -11.33 -7.14 19.15
C LYS A 135 -12.23 -6.15 19.87
N ILE A 136 -11.73 -4.93 20.00
CA ILE A 136 -12.43 -3.81 20.64
C ILE A 136 -12.71 -2.75 19.58
N SER A 137 -13.94 -2.26 19.47
CA SER A 137 -14.28 -1.17 18.58
C SER A 137 -13.63 0.17 19.00
N PRO A 138 -13.56 1.17 18.10
CA PRO A 138 -13.09 2.50 18.45
C PRO A 138 -13.91 3.18 19.57
N SER A 139 -15.16 2.71 19.82
CA SER A 139 -16.01 3.17 20.92
C SER A 139 -15.79 2.41 22.24
N GLY A 140 -14.82 1.51 22.32
CA GLY A 140 -14.51 0.72 23.52
C GLY A 140 -15.40 -0.53 23.73
N ARG A 141 -16.23 -0.92 22.75
CA ARG A 141 -17.09 -2.10 22.84
C ARG A 141 -16.34 -3.35 22.36
N VAL A 142 -16.44 -4.45 23.12
CA VAL A 142 -15.95 -5.77 22.69
C VAL A 142 -16.77 -6.24 21.48
N ILE A 143 -16.10 -6.47 20.35
CA ILE A 143 -16.69 -7.01 19.13
C ILE A 143 -16.74 -8.54 19.21
N TYR A 144 -15.60 -9.14 19.55
CA TYR A 144 -15.50 -10.58 19.83
C TYR A 144 -14.42 -10.89 20.86
N ASN A 145 -14.53 -12.07 21.46
CA ASN A 145 -13.51 -12.67 22.31
C ASN A 145 -13.31 -14.12 21.87
N TYR A 146 -12.12 -14.44 21.37
CA TYR A 146 -11.76 -15.78 20.91
C TYR A 146 -10.84 -16.45 21.91
N ILE A 147 -11.20 -17.66 22.31
CA ILE A 147 -10.43 -18.52 23.21
C ILE A 147 -10.12 -19.80 22.43
N PRO A 148 -8.84 -20.12 22.16
CA PRO A 148 -8.50 -21.36 21.46
C PRO A 148 -8.71 -22.58 22.34
N THR A 149 -8.80 -23.73 21.67
CA THR A 149 -8.92 -25.03 22.36
C THR A 149 -7.57 -25.56 22.85
N ALA A 150 -6.47 -25.03 22.34
CA ALA A 150 -5.10 -25.39 22.70
C ALA A 150 -4.27 -24.13 23.00
N GLY A 151 -3.20 -24.29 23.79
CA GLY A 151 -2.30 -23.23 24.17
C GLY A 151 -2.63 -22.62 25.55
N GLU A 152 -1.63 -22.01 26.19
CA GLU A 152 -1.73 -21.37 27.50
C GLU A 152 -1.50 -19.86 27.41
N VAL A 153 -0.70 -19.42 26.44
CA VAL A 153 -0.25 -18.02 26.33
C VAL A 153 -0.43 -17.55 24.86
N CYS A 154 -0.93 -16.32 24.69
CA CYS A 154 -0.89 -15.63 23.43
C CYS A 154 0.48 -14.98 23.25
N VAL A 155 1.29 -15.46 22.29
CA VAL A 155 2.68 -15.03 22.10
C VAL A 155 2.88 -14.08 20.95
N GLY A 156 1.90 -13.95 20.03
CA GLY A 156 2.03 -13.04 18.90
C GLY A 156 0.70 -12.69 18.26
N LEU A 157 0.60 -11.44 17.82
CA LEU A 157 -0.49 -10.91 17.02
C LEU A 157 0.07 -10.32 15.72
N ASN A 158 -0.48 -10.71 14.59
CA ASN A 158 -0.15 -10.14 13.30
C ASN A 158 -1.41 -9.81 12.51
N VAL A 159 -1.51 -8.59 12.03
CA VAL A 159 -2.62 -8.09 11.21
C VAL A 159 -2.13 -7.86 9.79
N LEU A 160 -2.81 -8.45 8.82
CA LEU A 160 -2.51 -8.35 7.40
C LEU A 160 -3.64 -7.65 6.65
N GLY A 161 -3.25 -6.82 5.69
CA GLY A 161 -4.14 -6.17 4.73
C GLY A 161 -4.62 -4.79 5.15
N SER A 162 -4.93 -3.97 4.15
CA SER A 162 -5.46 -2.61 4.32
C SER A 162 -6.99 -2.53 4.08
N SER A 163 -7.57 -3.53 3.43
CA SER A 163 -9.00 -3.55 3.07
C SER A 163 -9.78 -4.76 3.62
N THR A 164 -9.10 -5.87 3.89
CA THR A 164 -9.65 -7.01 4.62
C THR A 164 -8.62 -7.41 5.66
N GLU A 165 -8.84 -6.98 6.90
CA GLU A 165 -7.92 -7.25 7.99
C GLU A 165 -8.04 -8.71 8.43
N TYR A 166 -7.02 -9.49 8.15
CA TYR A 166 -6.89 -10.84 8.69
C TYR A 166 -5.98 -10.82 9.90
N LEU A 167 -6.46 -11.39 11.01
CA LEU A 167 -5.70 -11.51 12.23
C LEU A 167 -5.11 -12.92 12.36
N HIS A 168 -3.78 -13.02 12.35
CA HIS A 168 -3.07 -14.24 12.72
C HIS A 168 -2.64 -14.14 14.19
N VAL A 169 -2.91 -15.18 14.95
CA VAL A 169 -2.58 -15.26 16.37
C VAL A 169 -1.82 -16.54 16.64
N ALA A 170 -0.67 -16.43 17.29
CA ALA A 170 0.10 -17.57 17.75
C ALA A 170 -0.19 -17.85 19.23
N PHE A 171 -0.55 -19.08 19.53
CA PHE A 171 -0.79 -19.58 20.87
C PHE A 171 0.23 -20.65 21.22
N SER A 172 0.93 -20.46 22.33
CA SER A 172 1.94 -21.38 22.82
C SER A 172 1.41 -22.21 23.98
N SER A 173 1.80 -23.48 24.04
CA SER A 173 1.47 -24.38 25.15
C SER A 173 2.75 -24.95 25.77
N LYS A 174 2.77 -25.04 27.11
CA LYS A 174 3.86 -25.70 27.88
C LYS A 174 3.55 -27.16 28.21
N ASP A 175 2.28 -27.57 28.16
CA ASP A 175 1.81 -28.86 28.71
C ASP A 175 1.48 -29.91 27.63
N ASN A 176 2.25 -30.00 26.54
CA ASN A 176 2.05 -31.00 25.47
C ASN A 176 0.67 -30.99 24.79
N GLU A 177 -0.15 -29.98 25.02
CA GLU A 177 -1.43 -29.79 24.34
C GLU A 177 -1.28 -29.33 22.90
N GLY A 178 -0.08 -28.86 22.55
CA GLY A 178 0.28 -28.38 21.23
C GLY A 178 0.10 -26.87 21.08
N SER A 179 1.09 -26.25 20.45
CA SER A 179 1.01 -24.85 20.02
C SER A 179 0.36 -24.75 18.65
N CYS A 180 -0.33 -23.64 18.39
CA CYS A 180 -1.01 -23.42 17.12
C CYS A 180 -0.96 -21.98 16.66
N VAL A 181 -1.18 -21.79 15.35
CA VAL A 181 -1.47 -20.49 14.75
C VAL A 181 -2.89 -20.51 14.22
N VAL A 182 -3.65 -19.48 14.57
CA VAL A 182 -5.05 -19.32 14.17
C VAL A 182 -5.18 -18.06 13.33
N ARG A 183 -5.86 -18.14 12.20
CA ARG A 183 -6.32 -16.99 11.45
C ARG A 183 -7.78 -16.73 11.77
N LEU A 184 -8.09 -15.53 12.23
CA LEU A 184 -9.45 -15.11 12.56
C LEU A 184 -9.99 -14.17 11.48
N ASP A 185 -11.28 -14.31 11.18
CA ASP A 185 -12.02 -13.33 10.37
C ASP A 185 -12.43 -12.11 11.20
N GLU A 186 -13.07 -11.14 10.58
CA GLU A 186 -13.53 -9.88 11.19
C GLU A 186 -14.49 -10.10 12.37
N ARG A 187 -15.15 -11.26 12.43
CA ARG A 187 -16.11 -11.65 13.47
C ARG A 187 -15.49 -12.52 14.56
N GLY A 188 -14.17 -12.76 14.49
CA GLY A 188 -13.45 -13.61 15.42
C GLY A 188 -13.67 -15.09 15.21
N LYS A 189 -14.20 -15.53 14.03
CA LYS A 189 -14.33 -16.92 13.69
C LYS A 189 -13.03 -17.45 13.07
N PRO A 190 -12.55 -18.65 13.48
CA PRO A 190 -11.37 -19.23 12.86
C PRO A 190 -11.61 -19.54 11.39
N PHE A 191 -10.74 -19.01 10.53
CA PHE A 191 -10.69 -19.37 9.11
C PHE A 191 -9.88 -20.65 8.93
N PHE A 192 -8.73 -20.74 9.61
CA PHE A 192 -7.97 -21.98 9.78
C PHE A 192 -7.30 -22.02 11.15
N ILE A 193 -6.90 -23.24 11.56
CA ILE A 193 -6.07 -23.51 12.72
C ILE A 193 -4.94 -24.43 12.27
N THR A 194 -3.71 -23.89 12.25
CA THR A 194 -2.51 -24.68 11.95
C THR A 194 -1.91 -25.17 13.25
N GLN A 195 -2.03 -26.48 13.49
CA GLN A 195 -1.36 -27.17 14.58
C GLN A 195 0.11 -27.40 14.21
N LEU A 196 1.03 -27.15 15.13
CA LEU A 196 2.44 -27.40 14.86
C LEU A 196 2.74 -28.91 14.91
N PRO A 197 3.69 -29.39 14.06
CA PRO A 197 3.98 -30.83 13.92
C PRO A 197 4.49 -31.48 15.20
N ASP A 198 5.27 -30.76 16.00
CA ASP A 198 5.75 -31.18 17.31
C ASP A 198 4.80 -30.64 18.37
N ARG A 199 4.02 -31.50 19.01
CA ARG A 199 3.10 -31.11 20.10
C ARG A 199 3.80 -30.55 21.34
N THR A 200 5.08 -30.85 21.51
CA THR A 200 5.90 -30.30 22.59
C THR A 200 6.51 -28.95 22.24
N PHE A 201 6.27 -28.46 21.00
CA PHE A 201 6.85 -27.21 20.53
C PHE A 201 6.24 -26.00 21.23
N HIS A 202 7.07 -25.30 21.95
CA HIS A 202 6.75 -24.07 22.63
C HIS A 202 7.15 -22.88 21.76
N ILE A 203 6.19 -22.02 21.38
CA ILE A 203 6.46 -20.81 20.61
C ILE A 203 6.97 -19.71 21.55
N GLU A 204 8.14 -19.18 21.27
CA GLU A 204 8.73 -18.05 22.00
C GLU A 204 8.43 -16.71 21.32
N LYS A 205 8.53 -16.65 19.99
CA LYS A 205 8.25 -15.44 19.22
C LYS A 205 7.58 -15.72 17.89
N MET A 206 6.80 -14.73 17.43
CA MET A 206 6.24 -14.65 16.09
C MET A 206 6.61 -13.32 15.45
N ALA A 207 6.95 -13.35 14.17
CA ALA A 207 7.12 -12.19 13.33
C ALA A 207 6.56 -12.47 11.93
N SER A 208 6.29 -11.42 11.15
CA SER A 208 5.72 -11.56 9.80
C SER A 208 6.45 -10.68 8.80
N THR A 209 6.39 -11.10 7.55
CA THR A 209 6.74 -10.24 6.40
C THR A 209 5.59 -9.30 6.05
N VAL A 210 5.85 -8.34 5.19
CA VAL A 210 4.84 -7.44 4.61
C VAL A 210 3.80 -8.24 3.79
N ASP A 211 4.24 -9.32 3.12
CA ASP A 211 3.38 -10.19 2.31
C ASP A 211 2.55 -11.18 3.14
N GLY A 212 2.79 -11.20 4.46
CA GLY A 212 2.00 -11.98 5.39
C GLY A 212 2.50 -13.37 5.72
N ASP A 213 3.64 -13.77 5.21
CA ASP A 213 4.32 -14.97 5.70
C ASP A 213 4.64 -14.81 7.18
N LEU A 214 4.37 -15.85 7.97
CA LEU A 214 4.63 -15.89 9.40
C LEU A 214 5.88 -16.71 9.68
N TYR A 215 6.69 -16.22 10.58
CA TYR A 215 7.82 -16.95 11.14
C TYR A 215 7.61 -17.13 12.64
N LEU A 216 7.77 -18.35 13.10
CA LEU A 216 7.72 -18.73 14.50
C LEU A 216 9.07 -19.26 14.91
N VAL A 217 9.55 -18.91 16.09
CA VAL A 217 10.70 -19.51 16.72
C VAL A 217 10.34 -20.03 18.10
N GLY A 218 10.99 -21.11 18.51
CA GLY A 218 10.73 -21.78 19.76
C GLY A 218 11.49 -23.08 19.88
N GLU A 219 11.14 -23.89 20.84
CA GLU A 219 11.77 -25.17 21.12
C GLU A 219 10.76 -26.29 21.35
N GLY A 220 11.19 -27.53 21.09
CA GLY A 220 10.40 -28.73 21.32
C GLY A 220 11.30 -29.96 21.50
N GLN A 221 10.77 -30.99 22.16
CA GLN A 221 11.53 -32.20 22.44
C GLN A 221 12.05 -32.90 21.18
N LYS A 222 11.32 -32.81 20.07
CA LYS A 222 11.72 -33.41 18.79
C LYS A 222 12.41 -32.41 17.87
N ALA A 223 11.94 -31.16 17.89
CA ALA A 223 12.40 -30.14 16.98
C ALA A 223 13.69 -29.45 17.43
N GLY A 224 14.06 -29.52 18.73
CA GLY A 224 15.07 -28.65 19.31
C GLY A 224 14.64 -27.19 19.19
N GLY A 225 15.60 -26.29 19.13
CA GLY A 225 15.34 -24.89 18.79
C GLY A 225 15.15 -24.75 17.29
N ALA A 226 13.93 -24.46 16.84
CA ALA A 226 13.59 -24.44 15.44
C ALA A 226 12.83 -23.18 15.01
N VAL A 227 12.98 -22.84 13.73
CA VAL A 227 12.16 -21.86 13.03
C VAL A 227 11.16 -22.54 12.12
N ILE A 228 9.92 -22.07 12.15
CA ILE A 228 8.82 -22.56 11.33
C ILE A 228 8.28 -21.40 10.50
N LYS A 229 8.15 -21.60 9.19
CA LYS A 229 7.51 -20.66 8.28
C LYS A 229 6.10 -21.14 7.92
N ILE A 230 5.12 -20.27 8.04
CA ILE A 230 3.71 -20.53 7.70
C ILE A 230 3.26 -19.46 6.69
N ARG A 231 2.59 -19.89 5.62
CA ARG A 231 1.96 -18.97 4.65
C ARG A 231 0.71 -18.31 5.24
N PRO A 232 0.24 -17.19 4.64
CA PRO A 232 -1.01 -16.55 5.06
C PRO A 232 -2.24 -17.46 5.02
N GLU A 233 -2.22 -18.52 4.21
CA GLU A 233 -3.29 -19.53 4.09
C GLU A 233 -3.24 -20.62 5.17
N GLY A 234 -2.15 -20.67 5.97
CA GLY A 234 -1.97 -21.61 7.08
C GLY A 234 -1.06 -22.80 6.76
N ASP A 235 -0.52 -22.91 5.55
CA ASP A 235 0.36 -24.00 5.17
C ASP A 235 1.76 -23.82 5.75
N ILE A 236 2.31 -24.85 6.37
CA ILE A 236 3.70 -24.88 6.82
C ILE A 236 4.59 -25.06 5.61
N VAL A 237 5.45 -24.05 5.34
CA VAL A 237 6.39 -24.07 4.21
C VAL A 237 7.62 -24.89 4.55
N PHE A 238 8.20 -24.63 5.73
CA PHE A 238 9.33 -25.39 6.25
C PHE A 238 9.37 -25.32 7.78
N GLN A 239 10.04 -26.32 8.37
CA GLN A 239 10.52 -26.32 9.74
C GLN A 239 12.01 -26.63 9.70
N LYS A 240 12.84 -25.77 10.35
CA LYS A 240 14.27 -25.88 10.35
C LYS A 240 14.85 -25.78 11.74
N GLN A 241 15.61 -26.79 12.12
CA GLN A 241 16.34 -26.80 13.38
C GLN A 241 17.57 -25.89 13.30
N ILE A 242 17.71 -25.02 14.28
CA ILE A 242 18.84 -24.09 14.43
C ILE A 242 19.68 -24.48 15.66
N VAL A 243 19.03 -24.75 16.79
CA VAL A 243 19.68 -25.22 18.01
C VAL A 243 19.42 -26.71 18.15
N PRO A 244 20.45 -27.56 18.31
CA PRO A 244 20.29 -28.99 18.54
C PRO A 244 19.42 -29.25 19.77
N THR A 245 18.73 -30.37 19.79
CA THR A 245 17.94 -30.81 20.96
C THR A 245 18.86 -31.07 22.13
N SER A 246 18.69 -30.36 23.23
CA SER A 246 19.41 -30.53 24.50
C SER A 246 18.48 -30.27 25.67
N VAL A 247 18.99 -30.43 26.89
CA VAL A 247 18.20 -30.24 28.13
C VAL A 247 17.75 -28.79 28.33
N GLU A 248 18.55 -27.83 27.82
CA GLU A 248 18.27 -26.39 27.92
C GLU A 248 18.40 -25.70 26.55
N THR A 249 17.74 -26.29 25.55
CA THR A 249 17.59 -25.64 24.24
C THR A 249 16.70 -24.42 24.33
N LYS A 250 17.12 -23.32 23.74
CA LYS A 250 16.32 -22.10 23.64
C LYS A 250 16.51 -21.44 22.27
N LEU A 251 15.43 -21.13 21.58
CA LEU A 251 15.44 -20.31 20.35
C LEU A 251 14.42 -19.19 20.50
N ASP A 252 14.85 -18.03 20.97
CA ASP A 252 13.99 -16.92 21.38
C ASP A 252 14.27 -15.60 20.65
N GLN A 253 15.26 -15.59 19.75
CA GLN A 253 15.57 -14.41 18.96
C GLN A 253 15.05 -14.59 17.53
N LEU A 254 14.28 -13.62 17.04
CA LEU A 254 13.74 -13.60 15.68
C LEU A 254 13.61 -12.16 15.21
N ILE A 255 14.17 -11.87 14.04
CA ILE A 255 13.92 -10.66 13.27
C ILE A 255 13.58 -11.02 11.84
N VAL A 256 12.67 -10.27 11.24
CA VAL A 256 12.34 -10.30 9.80
C VAL A 256 12.83 -8.99 9.20
N CYS A 257 13.70 -9.08 8.21
CA CYS A 257 14.19 -7.93 7.47
C CYS A 257 13.10 -7.42 6.50
N PRO A 258 13.07 -6.14 6.14
CA PRO A 258 12.10 -5.58 5.20
C PRO A 258 12.08 -6.30 3.84
N THR A 259 13.15 -6.94 3.50
CA THR A 259 13.37 -7.69 2.24
C THR A 259 13.02 -9.18 2.33
N GLY A 260 12.49 -9.62 3.49
CA GLY A 260 11.99 -10.98 3.71
C GLY A 260 12.98 -11.98 4.26
N GLU A 261 14.30 -11.66 4.30
CA GLU A 261 15.27 -12.49 5.01
C GLU A 261 15.01 -12.45 6.51
N ILE A 262 15.33 -13.52 7.20
CA ILE A 262 15.20 -13.58 8.67
C ILE A 262 16.55 -13.83 9.33
N MET A 263 16.72 -13.30 10.53
CA MET A 263 17.77 -13.70 11.42
C MET A 263 17.18 -14.32 12.68
N VAL A 264 17.70 -15.46 13.08
CA VAL A 264 17.28 -16.20 14.28
C VAL A 264 18.48 -16.48 15.16
N GLY A 265 18.20 -16.58 16.44
CA GLY A 265 19.24 -16.86 17.43
C GLY A 265 18.72 -17.58 18.66
N GLY A 266 19.55 -18.44 19.22
CA GLY A 266 19.25 -19.23 20.40
C GLY A 266 20.49 -19.83 21.03
N ASN A 267 20.27 -20.58 22.10
CA ASN A 267 21.33 -21.11 22.92
C ASN A 267 21.03 -22.56 23.35
N ASP A 268 22.08 -23.31 23.62
CA ASP A 268 22.05 -24.45 24.54
C ASP A 268 22.81 -24.09 25.83
N LEU A 269 23.19 -25.08 26.62
CA LEU A 269 23.92 -24.86 27.88
C LEU A 269 25.28 -24.16 27.71
N THR A 270 25.93 -24.30 26.57
CA THR A 270 27.32 -23.90 26.36
C THR A 270 27.54 -23.02 25.15
N ASN A 271 26.67 -23.13 24.16
CA ASN A 271 26.86 -22.50 22.86
C ASN A 271 25.67 -21.61 22.46
N SER A 272 26.01 -20.56 21.74
CA SER A 272 25.05 -19.73 21.01
C SER A 272 25.00 -20.15 19.55
N TYR A 273 23.79 -20.20 19.01
CA TYR A 273 23.50 -20.55 17.61
C TYR A 273 22.79 -19.36 16.98
N TYR A 274 23.25 -18.96 15.81
CA TYR A 274 22.55 -17.93 15.04
C TYR A 274 22.65 -18.19 13.55
N ALA A 275 21.57 -17.90 12.85
CA ALA A 275 21.47 -18.14 11.42
C ALA A 275 20.72 -17.00 10.73
N GLN A 276 21.16 -16.68 9.51
CA GLN A 276 20.42 -15.86 8.58
C GLN A 276 19.89 -16.75 7.46
N LEU A 277 18.57 -16.66 7.22
CA LEU A 277 17.88 -17.50 6.24
C LEU A 277 17.20 -16.64 5.19
N ARG A 278 17.15 -17.17 3.96
CA ARG A 278 16.27 -16.65 2.91
C ARG A 278 14.81 -16.99 3.19
N PRO A 279 13.86 -16.35 2.50
CA PRO A 279 12.45 -16.66 2.63
C PRO A 279 12.04 -18.11 2.32
N ASP A 280 12.86 -18.84 1.57
CA ASP A 280 12.66 -20.26 1.24
C ASP A 280 13.25 -21.23 2.29
N GLY A 281 13.87 -20.70 3.37
CA GLY A 281 14.53 -21.48 4.40
C GLY A 281 15.99 -21.85 4.08
N THR A 282 16.54 -21.40 2.95
CA THR A 282 17.96 -21.60 2.60
C THR A 282 18.84 -20.76 3.52
N GLU A 283 19.87 -21.38 4.09
CA GLU A 283 20.84 -20.68 4.94
C GLU A 283 21.75 -19.77 4.11
N LEU A 284 21.83 -18.52 4.52
CA LEU A 284 22.86 -17.58 4.10
C LEU A 284 24.10 -17.71 4.99
N ILE A 285 23.87 -17.80 6.29
CA ILE A 285 24.87 -18.12 7.31
C ILE A 285 24.24 -19.02 8.38
N SER A 286 25.09 -19.86 8.97
CA SER A 286 24.77 -20.61 10.19
C SER A 286 26.06 -20.68 11.00
N GLN A 287 26.03 -20.23 12.24
CA GLN A 287 27.21 -20.09 13.10
C GLN A 287 26.91 -20.59 14.51
N VAL A 288 27.96 -21.13 15.11
CA VAL A 288 27.98 -21.58 16.51
C VAL A 288 29.19 -20.97 17.20
N ASP A 289 28.92 -20.28 18.31
CA ASP A 289 29.97 -19.70 19.17
C ASP A 289 29.79 -20.14 20.61
N ARG A 290 30.84 -20.15 21.41
CA ARG A 290 30.74 -20.38 22.86
C ARG A 290 30.06 -19.21 23.55
N GLY A 291 29.15 -19.52 24.47
CA GLY A 291 28.40 -18.53 25.26
C GLY A 291 26.94 -18.41 24.83
N VAL A 292 26.37 -17.26 25.06
CA VAL A 292 24.94 -16.98 24.83
C VAL A 292 24.77 -15.86 23.81
N ILE A 293 23.73 -15.95 23.01
CA ILE A 293 23.30 -14.81 22.20
C ILE A 293 22.55 -13.81 23.08
N ALA A 294 23.09 -12.61 23.17
CA ALA A 294 22.55 -11.57 24.02
C ALA A 294 21.43 -10.76 23.33
N GLY A 295 21.50 -10.65 22.01
CA GLY A 295 20.49 -9.97 21.21
C GLY A 295 20.82 -9.98 19.73
N ILE A 296 19.80 -9.74 18.92
CA ILE A 296 19.92 -9.53 17.50
C ILE A 296 19.17 -8.26 17.07
N THR A 297 19.64 -7.64 16.00
CA THR A 297 18.95 -6.50 15.38
C THR A 297 19.23 -6.46 13.89
N HIS A 298 18.52 -5.64 13.13
CA HIS A 298 18.76 -5.41 11.72
C HIS A 298 18.75 -3.93 11.39
N ASP A 299 19.44 -3.58 10.33
CA ASP A 299 19.38 -2.25 9.72
C ASP A 299 18.17 -2.17 8.78
N PRO A 300 17.20 -1.35 9.06
CA PRO A 300 15.99 -1.26 8.24
C PRO A 300 16.24 -0.72 6.81
N VAL A 301 17.38 -0.07 6.59
CA VAL A 301 17.74 0.51 5.28
C VAL A 301 18.52 -0.47 4.43
N SER A 302 19.61 -1.04 4.99
CA SER A 302 20.50 -1.96 4.24
C SER A 302 20.07 -3.42 4.31
N GLY A 303 19.19 -3.80 5.24
CA GLY A 303 18.85 -5.19 5.53
C GLY A 303 19.99 -5.99 6.18
N SER A 304 21.08 -5.32 6.59
CA SER A 304 22.17 -5.99 7.30
C SER A 304 21.74 -6.39 8.72
N CYS A 305 22.22 -7.53 9.20
CA CYS A 305 21.88 -8.07 10.51
C CYS A 305 23.06 -8.02 11.48
N VAL A 306 22.76 -7.84 12.75
CA VAL A 306 23.76 -7.81 13.83
C VAL A 306 23.40 -8.82 14.90
N ALA A 307 24.37 -9.61 15.34
CA ALA A 307 24.31 -10.46 16.53
C ALA A 307 25.23 -9.94 17.62
N SER A 308 24.74 -9.90 18.85
CA SER A 308 25.50 -9.67 20.06
C SER A 308 25.62 -10.99 20.83
N LEU A 309 26.82 -11.39 21.11
CA LEU A 309 27.18 -12.61 21.77
C LEU A 309 27.91 -12.28 23.09
N TYR A 310 27.80 -13.13 24.08
CA TYR A 310 28.50 -12.98 25.36
C TYR A 310 28.91 -14.33 25.90
N ASN A 311 30.18 -14.48 26.26
CA ASN A 311 30.70 -15.66 26.93
C ASN A 311 30.83 -15.37 28.43
N PRO A 312 29.97 -15.95 29.30
CA PRO A 312 30.01 -15.70 30.75
C PRO A 312 31.28 -16.26 31.42
N GLU A 313 31.90 -17.29 30.86
CA GLU A 313 33.13 -17.88 31.42
C GLU A 313 34.33 -16.94 31.26
N THR A 314 34.45 -16.25 30.15
CA THR A 314 35.54 -15.30 29.87
C THR A 314 35.16 -13.86 30.15
N SER A 315 33.88 -13.58 30.44
CA SER A 315 33.33 -12.24 30.57
C SER A 315 33.56 -11.35 29.33
N GLN A 316 33.68 -11.97 28.16
CA GLN A 316 33.88 -11.26 26.90
C GLN A 316 32.64 -11.31 26.02
N GLY A 317 32.34 -10.19 25.41
CA GLY A 317 31.32 -10.09 24.40
C GLY A 317 31.89 -9.99 23.00
N LYS A 318 31.03 -10.21 22.02
CA LYS A 318 31.36 -10.08 20.59
C LYS A 318 30.17 -9.54 19.82
N ILE A 319 30.40 -8.57 18.95
CA ILE A 319 29.40 -8.05 18.00
C ILE A 319 29.81 -8.50 16.60
N VAL A 320 28.89 -9.09 15.87
CA VAL A 320 29.10 -9.52 14.48
C VAL A 320 28.00 -8.90 13.61
N LYS A 321 28.39 -8.23 12.52
CA LYS A 321 27.48 -7.67 11.52
C LYS A 321 27.62 -8.42 10.21
N PHE A 322 26.49 -8.79 9.62
CA PHE A 322 26.41 -9.47 8.33
C PHE A 322 25.63 -8.62 7.35
N SER A 323 26.06 -8.65 6.08
CA SER A 323 25.28 -8.08 4.99
C SER A 323 23.99 -8.88 4.77
N ARG A 324 23.07 -8.32 4.00
CA ARG A 324 21.85 -9.00 3.54
C ARG A 324 22.13 -10.36 2.86
N GLN A 325 23.27 -10.51 2.18
CA GLN A 325 23.68 -11.73 1.50
C GLN A 325 24.42 -12.73 2.41
N GLY A 326 24.54 -12.44 3.71
CA GLY A 326 25.25 -13.30 4.68
C GLY A 326 26.76 -13.09 4.73
N HIS A 327 27.33 -12.08 4.04
CA HIS A 327 28.75 -11.79 4.15
C HIS A 327 29.05 -11.07 5.46
N ARG A 328 30.02 -11.53 6.20
CA ARG A 328 30.48 -10.85 7.43
C ARG A 328 31.13 -9.51 7.08
N MET A 329 30.54 -8.43 7.59
CA MET A 329 31.00 -7.05 7.38
C MET A 329 32.08 -6.67 8.40
N TYR A 330 31.84 -6.95 9.67
CA TYR A 330 32.80 -6.80 10.73
C TYR A 330 32.50 -7.71 11.93
N GLU A 331 33.55 -7.93 12.75
CA GLU A 331 33.49 -8.59 14.05
C GLU A 331 34.26 -7.73 15.05
N LYS A 332 33.68 -7.47 16.21
CA LYS A 332 34.29 -6.66 17.30
C LYS A 332 34.12 -7.32 18.63
N ASN A 333 35.22 -7.49 19.37
CA ASN A 333 35.20 -7.91 20.75
C ASN A 333 34.70 -6.75 21.64
N THR A 334 33.92 -7.06 22.64
CA THR A 334 33.38 -6.13 23.61
C THR A 334 33.63 -6.61 25.03
N ALA A 335 33.62 -5.65 25.98
CA ALA A 335 33.86 -5.93 27.38
C ALA A 335 32.58 -6.20 28.20
N ALA A 336 31.43 -6.33 27.53
CA ALA A 336 30.13 -6.48 28.19
C ALA A 336 29.16 -7.29 27.34
N SER A 337 28.12 -7.82 27.98
CA SER A 337 26.95 -8.37 27.32
C SER A 337 26.01 -7.25 26.92
N TYR A 338 25.75 -7.06 25.62
CA TYR A 338 24.85 -6.05 25.10
C TYR A 338 23.54 -6.70 24.67
N THR A 339 22.49 -6.51 25.47
CA THR A 339 21.16 -7.08 25.22
C THR A 339 20.21 -6.09 24.53
N SER A 340 20.48 -4.78 24.66
CA SER A 340 19.74 -3.73 23.99
C SER A 340 20.52 -3.27 22.76
N LEU A 341 20.00 -3.59 21.57
CA LEU A 341 20.63 -3.26 20.29
C LEU A 341 19.67 -2.43 19.46
N ARG A 342 20.15 -1.33 18.87
CA ARG A 342 19.41 -0.52 17.91
C ARG A 342 20.34 0.03 16.83
N ILE A 343 19.84 0.07 15.61
CA ILE A 343 20.57 0.71 14.50
C ILE A 343 19.83 1.99 14.13
N ASN A 344 20.59 3.09 14.02
CA ASN A 344 20.06 4.39 13.61
C ASN A 344 19.96 4.50 12.08
N GLY A 345 19.39 5.62 11.59
CA GLY A 345 19.26 5.87 10.16
C GLY A 345 20.58 5.96 9.36
N ASN A 346 21.71 6.10 10.03
CA ASN A 346 23.06 6.09 9.43
C ASN A 346 23.69 4.70 9.38
N GLY A 347 23.01 3.69 9.92
CA GLY A 347 23.56 2.34 10.05
C GLY A 347 24.47 2.15 11.26
N ASP A 348 24.60 3.14 12.18
CA ASP A 348 25.41 3.04 13.38
C ASP A 348 24.66 2.21 14.43
N LEU A 349 25.37 1.36 15.14
CA LEU A 349 24.84 0.45 16.14
C LEU A 349 25.00 1.02 17.54
N LEU A 350 23.92 1.35 18.18
CA LEU A 350 23.88 1.61 19.63
C LEU A 350 23.69 0.32 20.39
N MET A 351 24.45 0.13 21.45
CA MET A 351 24.48 -1.04 22.27
C MET A 351 24.36 -0.67 23.75
N GLY A 352 23.42 -1.29 24.44
CA GLY A 352 23.24 -1.13 25.88
C GLY A 352 23.44 -2.43 26.63
N SER A 353 24.22 -2.37 27.72
CA SER A 353 24.41 -3.47 28.65
C SER A 353 23.73 -3.14 29.98
N PRO A 354 22.50 -3.66 30.20
CA PRO A 354 21.73 -3.35 31.39
C PRO A 354 22.43 -3.77 32.69
N THR A 355 23.13 -4.89 32.67
CA THR A 355 23.81 -5.46 33.87
C THR A 355 25.03 -4.68 34.32
N THR A 356 25.74 -4.08 33.34
CA THR A 356 26.97 -3.32 33.63
C THR A 356 26.75 -1.81 33.62
N GLY A 357 25.58 -1.35 33.21
CA GLY A 357 25.28 0.07 33.02
C GLY A 357 26.10 0.73 31.90
N ARG A 358 26.61 -0.07 30.92
CA ARG A 358 27.47 0.41 29.85
C ARG A 358 26.68 0.70 28.60
N LEU A 359 27.00 1.79 27.95
CA LEU A 359 26.45 2.20 26.68
C LEU A 359 27.58 2.43 25.67
N SER A 360 27.49 1.82 24.51
CA SER A 360 28.50 1.92 23.45
C SER A 360 27.85 2.13 22.09
N MET A 361 28.55 2.78 21.18
CA MET A 361 28.10 2.97 19.81
C MET A 361 29.20 2.63 18.83
N LEU A 362 28.87 1.83 17.84
CA LEU A 362 29.74 1.52 16.70
C LEU A 362 29.20 2.22 15.46
N SER A 363 30.10 2.70 14.61
CA SER A 363 29.73 3.17 13.27
C SER A 363 29.19 2.03 12.41
N SER A 364 28.57 2.36 11.29
CA SER A 364 28.14 1.38 10.29
C SER A 364 29.27 0.43 9.81
N LEU A 365 30.53 0.88 9.92
CA LEU A 365 31.73 0.12 9.59
C LEU A 365 32.37 -0.61 10.79
N GLY A 366 31.78 -0.48 11.98
CA GLY A 366 32.26 -1.13 13.20
C GLY A 366 33.35 -0.35 13.95
N GLU A 367 33.55 0.93 13.67
CA GLU A 367 34.45 1.79 14.44
C GLU A 367 33.75 2.23 15.73
N LEU A 368 34.47 2.25 16.84
CA LEU A 368 33.95 2.70 18.13
C LEU A 368 33.77 4.21 18.12
N LEU A 369 32.53 4.69 18.20
CA LEU A 369 32.20 6.10 18.25
C LEU A 369 32.21 6.61 19.69
N PHE A 370 31.63 5.86 20.62
CA PHE A 370 31.75 6.12 22.05
C PHE A 370 31.57 4.84 22.88
N ASP A 371 32.06 4.89 24.10
CA ASP A 371 31.93 3.83 25.11
C ASP A 371 32.00 4.44 26.52
N ARG A 372 30.91 4.35 27.29
CA ARG A 372 30.80 4.99 28.62
C ARG A 372 29.80 4.29 29.52
N TYR A 373 29.91 4.55 30.81
CA TYR A 373 28.85 4.22 31.77
C TYR A 373 27.73 5.27 31.72
N VAL A 374 26.48 4.84 31.94
CA VAL A 374 25.31 5.72 32.01
C VAL A 374 25.41 6.72 33.16
N VAL A 375 25.94 6.29 34.28
CA VAL A 375 26.29 7.14 35.42
C VAL A 375 27.80 7.23 35.47
N GLU A 376 28.35 8.44 35.45
CA GLU A 376 29.80 8.66 35.41
C GLU A 376 30.56 7.75 36.40
N ASN A 377 31.46 6.94 35.83
CA ASN A 377 32.40 6.08 36.53
C ASN A 377 31.79 5.01 37.46
N THR A 378 30.49 4.75 37.38
CA THR A 378 29.85 3.71 38.20
C THR A 378 29.07 2.72 37.36
N PRO A 379 29.30 1.40 37.51
CA PRO A 379 28.49 0.38 36.85
C PRO A 379 27.09 0.32 37.50
N THR A 380 26.20 1.23 37.10
CA THR A 380 24.83 1.25 37.61
C THR A 380 23.92 0.55 36.59
N PRO A 381 23.30 -0.59 36.94
CA PRO A 381 22.37 -1.29 36.08
C PRO A 381 21.24 -0.39 35.62
N PHE A 382 20.75 -0.58 34.38
CA PHE A 382 19.57 0.10 33.91
C PHE A 382 18.51 -0.91 33.43
N ALA A 383 17.22 -0.57 33.62
CA ALA A 383 16.12 -1.48 33.29
C ALA A 383 15.79 -1.53 31.81
N ALA A 384 15.95 -0.41 31.10
CA ALA A 384 15.65 -0.33 29.68
C ALA A 384 16.45 0.79 29.01
N ALA A 385 16.86 0.57 27.77
CA ALA A 385 17.43 1.58 26.89
C ALA A 385 16.55 1.74 25.65
N SER A 386 16.30 2.95 25.27
CA SER A 386 15.51 3.28 24.11
C SER A 386 16.22 4.31 23.25
N LEU A 387 16.33 4.02 21.97
CA LEU A 387 16.68 4.95 20.91
C LEU A 387 15.42 5.32 20.18
N PRO A 388 14.98 6.57 20.18
CA PRO A 388 13.99 7.04 19.24
C PRO A 388 14.47 6.77 17.80
N ALA A 389 13.54 6.51 16.89
CA ALA A 389 13.87 6.21 15.48
C ALA A 389 14.68 7.32 14.79
N ASN A 390 14.56 8.56 15.28
CA ASN A 390 15.32 9.73 14.81
C ASN A 390 16.74 9.82 15.38
N GLY A 391 17.13 8.98 16.35
CA GLY A 391 18.48 8.95 16.93
C GLY A 391 18.85 10.16 17.79
N GLU A 392 17.89 11.00 18.18
CA GLU A 392 18.14 12.28 18.87
C GLU A 392 18.65 12.13 20.30
N ALA A 393 18.26 11.10 20.99
CA ALA A 393 18.65 10.87 22.36
C ALA A 393 18.49 9.41 22.76
N VAL A 394 19.23 8.98 23.77
CA VAL A 394 19.04 7.70 24.45
C VAL A 394 18.31 7.95 25.76
N PHE A 395 17.19 7.29 25.94
CA PHE A 395 16.48 7.28 27.20
C PHE A 395 16.77 5.97 27.93
N LEU A 396 17.17 6.09 29.16
CA LEU A 396 17.53 4.97 30.01
C LEU A 396 16.76 5.07 31.33
N SER A 397 16.45 3.93 31.91
CA SER A 397 15.95 3.90 33.27
C SER A 397 16.95 3.15 34.17
N ASP A 398 17.45 3.81 35.18
CA ASP A 398 18.23 3.15 36.25
C ASP A 398 17.31 2.50 37.30
N GLY A 399 16.03 2.33 36.99
CA GLY A 399 14.99 1.84 37.89
C GLY A 399 14.30 2.95 38.67
N SER A 400 15.00 4.01 39.04
CA SER A 400 14.44 5.13 39.84
C SER A 400 14.28 6.42 39.03
N ARG A 401 15.03 6.59 37.96
CA ARG A 401 15.05 7.79 37.14
C ARG A 401 15.03 7.43 35.66
N ILE A 402 14.47 8.32 34.85
CA ILE A 402 14.64 8.31 33.43
C ILE A 402 15.77 9.27 33.09
N ILE A 403 16.82 8.76 32.48
CA ILE A 403 18.02 9.51 32.16
C ILE A 403 18.01 9.72 30.64
N LYS A 404 18.00 10.97 30.22
CA LYS A 404 18.24 11.35 28.82
C LYS A 404 19.72 11.58 28.61
N LEU A 405 20.35 10.78 27.77
CA LEU A 405 21.72 10.99 27.33
C LEU A 405 21.68 11.75 26.01
N ALA A 406 21.76 13.06 26.08
CA ALA A 406 21.90 13.94 24.93
C ALA A 406 22.94 14.99 25.26
N HIS A 407 24.10 14.93 24.65
CA HIS A 407 25.13 15.95 24.73
C HIS A 407 25.78 16.09 23.37
N GLY A 408 25.57 17.23 22.72
CA GLY A 408 26.08 17.45 21.38
C GLY A 408 25.03 17.99 20.41
N ILE A 409 25.34 17.94 19.12
CA ILE A 409 24.46 18.42 18.05
C ILE A 409 23.62 17.27 17.49
N TYR A 410 22.35 17.53 17.32
CA TYR A 410 21.41 16.59 16.69
C TYR A 410 20.42 17.32 15.79
N MET A 411 19.81 16.59 14.87
CA MET A 411 18.74 17.01 13.96
C MET A 411 17.69 15.90 13.87
N SER A 412 16.45 16.29 13.61
CA SER A 412 15.36 15.35 13.32
C SER A 412 15.19 15.20 11.82
N ASP A 413 14.69 14.03 11.40
CA ASP A 413 14.14 13.86 10.06
C ASP A 413 12.91 14.75 9.91
N ILE A 414 12.70 15.23 8.70
CA ILE A 414 11.62 16.14 8.37
C ILE A 414 10.82 15.62 7.19
N GLN A 415 9.60 16.10 7.08
CA GLN A 415 8.74 15.84 5.95
C GLN A 415 8.21 17.16 5.42
N VAL A 416 8.21 17.30 4.10
CA VAL A 416 7.70 18.47 3.39
C VAL A 416 6.89 18.00 2.18
N SER A 417 5.84 18.73 1.84
CA SER A 417 5.10 18.47 0.61
C SER A 417 5.73 19.23 -0.56
N LYS A 418 5.87 18.56 -1.70
CA LYS A 418 6.28 19.17 -2.95
C LYS A 418 5.27 20.26 -3.34
N PRO A 419 5.68 21.49 -3.59
CA PRO A 419 4.76 22.56 -3.95
C PRO A 419 4.18 22.32 -5.36
N ILE A 420 2.93 22.76 -5.56
CA ILE A 420 2.26 22.68 -6.87
C ILE A 420 2.90 23.65 -7.86
N MET A 421 3.32 24.83 -7.38
CA MET A 421 4.01 25.87 -8.13
C MET A 421 4.97 26.63 -7.21
N GLY A 422 6.00 27.23 -7.77
CA GLY A 422 7.01 27.99 -7.02
C GLY A 422 7.90 27.10 -6.17
N SER A 423 8.20 27.51 -4.95
CA SER A 423 9.01 26.76 -3.99
C SER A 423 8.35 26.69 -2.62
N ALA A 424 8.64 25.62 -1.88
CA ALA A 424 8.38 25.48 -0.46
C ALA A 424 9.72 25.43 0.29
N THR A 425 9.70 25.45 1.62
CA THR A 425 10.92 25.38 2.42
C THR A 425 10.89 24.14 3.30
N ALA A 426 11.93 23.33 3.21
CA ALA A 426 12.22 22.25 4.14
C ALA A 426 13.13 22.81 5.24
N THR A 427 12.66 22.85 6.48
CA THR A 427 13.39 23.45 7.60
C THR A 427 13.91 22.36 8.54
N PHE A 428 15.22 22.16 8.54
CA PHE A 428 15.89 21.32 9.53
C PHE A 428 16.20 22.16 10.76
N THR A 429 15.83 21.66 11.93
CA THR A 429 16.23 22.27 13.21
C THR A 429 17.47 21.56 13.71
N VAL A 430 18.60 22.24 13.68
CA VAL A 430 19.86 21.79 14.25
C VAL A 430 19.92 22.27 15.69
N THR A 431 20.00 21.35 16.65
CA THR A 431 19.94 21.65 18.10
C THR A 431 21.24 21.23 18.78
N LEU A 432 21.81 22.14 19.56
CA LEU A 432 22.88 21.83 20.49
C LEU A 432 22.29 21.62 21.88
N SER A 433 22.50 20.45 22.47
CA SER A 433 21.95 20.08 23.78
C SER A 433 22.81 20.46 24.98
N GLY A 434 23.84 21.26 24.79
CA GLY A 434 24.73 21.74 25.84
C GLY A 434 26.12 22.10 25.30
N TYR A 435 26.85 22.88 26.07
CA TYR A 435 28.20 23.29 25.76
C TYR A 435 29.23 22.45 26.52
N SER A 436 30.38 22.21 25.91
CA SER A 436 31.58 21.82 26.63
C SER A 436 32.18 23.04 27.35
N PHE A 437 32.89 22.79 28.44
CA PHE A 437 33.46 23.87 29.23
C PHE A 437 34.98 23.79 29.26
N THR A 438 35.66 24.90 29.38
CA THR A 438 37.08 24.94 29.69
C THR A 438 37.33 24.42 31.09
N PRO A 439 38.59 24.09 31.47
CA PRO A 439 38.93 23.69 32.86
C PRO A 439 38.54 24.76 33.90
N GLU A 440 38.49 26.06 33.49
CA GLU A 440 38.11 27.18 34.31
C GLU A 440 36.60 27.40 34.37
N GLY A 441 35.80 26.56 33.73
CA GLY A 441 34.32 26.58 33.74
C GLY A 441 33.66 27.54 32.77
N ALA A 442 34.38 28.06 31.76
CA ALA A 442 33.80 28.89 30.70
C ALA A 442 33.23 27.99 29.55
N PRO A 443 32.02 28.24 29.08
CA PRO A 443 31.45 27.47 27.99
C PRO A 443 32.19 27.76 26.68
N LEU A 444 32.46 26.71 25.90
CA LEU A 444 33.16 26.80 24.61
C LEU A 444 32.14 26.97 23.47
N PRO A 445 32.39 27.87 22.50
CA PRO A 445 31.55 27.97 21.32
C PRO A 445 31.69 26.71 20.48
N VAL A 446 30.56 26.30 19.84
CA VAL A 446 30.48 25.12 19.01
C VAL A 446 30.23 25.54 17.57
N THR A 447 31.03 25.04 16.64
CA THR A 447 30.80 25.22 15.21
C THR A 447 30.59 23.89 14.54
N VAL A 448 29.75 23.85 13.49
CA VAL A 448 29.51 22.67 12.68
C VAL A 448 29.17 23.06 11.25
N ASP A 449 29.78 22.37 10.30
CA ASP A 449 29.48 22.56 8.89
C ASP A 449 28.25 21.70 8.51
N TYR A 450 27.43 22.22 7.60
CA TYR A 450 26.30 21.50 7.05
C TYR A 450 26.31 21.53 5.53
N LYS A 451 25.80 20.46 4.90
CA LYS A 451 25.64 20.36 3.45
C LYS A 451 24.50 19.40 3.11
N THR A 452 23.69 19.78 2.13
CA THR A 452 22.71 18.84 1.56
C THR A 452 23.40 17.78 0.72
N ARG A 453 22.81 16.55 0.72
CA ARG A 453 23.29 15.44 -0.09
C ARG A 453 22.09 14.70 -0.72
N PRO A 454 22.10 14.48 -2.05
CA PRO A 454 21.04 13.77 -2.73
C PRO A 454 20.97 12.29 -2.28
N VAL A 455 19.76 11.74 -2.19
CA VAL A 455 19.50 10.30 -1.97
C VAL A 455 18.64 9.77 -3.13
N THR A 456 17.35 10.09 -3.14
CA THR A 456 16.45 9.83 -4.26
C THR A 456 15.93 11.10 -4.91
N ALA A 457 16.05 12.23 -4.21
CA ALA A 457 15.79 13.57 -4.74
C ALA A 457 17.00 14.09 -5.49
N SER A 458 16.78 14.79 -6.60
CA SER A 458 17.83 15.39 -7.43
C SER A 458 17.98 16.88 -7.15
N GLU A 459 19.23 17.31 -6.99
CA GLU A 459 19.60 18.74 -6.85
C GLU A 459 19.16 19.54 -8.08
N GLY A 460 18.66 20.76 -7.86
CA GLY A 460 18.14 21.65 -8.90
C GLY A 460 16.81 21.25 -9.50
N VAL A 461 16.33 20.03 -9.26
CA VAL A 461 15.03 19.52 -9.73
C VAL A 461 14.02 19.44 -8.61
N ASN A 462 14.37 18.74 -7.51
CA ASN A 462 13.49 18.55 -6.37
C ASN A 462 13.77 19.55 -5.24
N TYR A 463 15.02 19.97 -5.10
CA TYR A 463 15.46 20.94 -4.10
C TYR A 463 16.72 21.68 -4.57
N ASP A 464 16.95 22.85 -4.01
CA ASP A 464 18.19 23.59 -4.24
C ASP A 464 19.22 23.25 -3.15
N PRO A 465 20.46 22.88 -3.52
CA PRO A 465 21.46 22.48 -2.55
C PRO A 465 21.92 23.68 -1.69
N VAL A 466 22.09 23.40 -0.39
CA VAL A 466 22.61 24.37 0.56
C VAL A 466 23.82 23.84 1.31
N ALA A 467 24.77 24.71 1.67
CA ALA A 467 25.90 24.40 2.52
C ALA A 467 26.32 25.63 3.31
N GLY A 468 26.88 25.44 4.48
CA GLY A 468 27.38 26.53 5.32
C GLY A 468 27.92 26.04 6.66
N THR A 469 28.19 26.98 7.57
CA THR A 469 28.65 26.68 8.93
C THR A 469 27.69 27.32 9.94
N LEU A 470 27.25 26.57 10.93
CA LEU A 470 26.52 27.06 12.09
C LEU A 470 27.48 27.32 13.24
N SER A 471 27.28 28.42 13.94
CA SER A 471 28.07 28.80 15.12
C SER A 471 27.18 29.02 16.32
N PHE A 472 27.25 28.11 17.28
CA PHE A 472 26.56 28.19 18.57
C PHE A 472 27.45 28.91 19.54
N VAL A 473 27.11 30.17 19.85
CA VAL A 473 27.86 31.01 20.78
C VAL A 473 27.11 31.02 22.11
N PRO A 474 27.77 30.65 23.22
CA PRO A 474 27.15 30.70 24.53
C PRO A 474 26.69 32.09 24.91
N SER A 475 25.49 32.23 25.44
CA SER A 475 25.00 33.52 25.95
C SER A 475 25.76 33.93 27.23
N THR A 476 26.09 35.20 27.35
CA THR A 476 26.79 35.74 28.52
C THR A 476 25.91 35.85 29.76
N ASP A 477 24.58 35.83 29.61
CA ASP A 477 23.60 35.91 30.71
C ASP A 477 23.13 34.54 31.22
N GLY A 478 23.61 33.47 30.57
CA GLY A 478 23.25 32.08 30.96
C GLY A 478 21.84 31.66 30.58
N SER A 479 21.09 32.43 29.79
CA SER A 479 19.74 32.12 29.34
C SER A 479 19.70 30.91 28.41
N ASP A 480 20.79 30.61 27.68
CA ASP A 480 20.90 29.59 26.65
C ASP A 480 21.64 28.31 27.12
N ARG A 481 21.79 28.12 28.43
CA ARG A 481 22.63 27.04 28.98
C ARG A 481 22.25 25.65 28.50
N TYR A 482 21.06 25.46 27.92
CA TYR A 482 20.53 24.14 27.67
C TYR A 482 20.03 23.87 26.24
N LEU A 483 19.74 24.88 25.40
CA LEU A 483 19.17 24.67 24.07
C LEU A 483 19.44 25.85 23.11
N ASN A 484 20.46 25.70 22.25
CA ASN A 484 20.62 26.57 21.08
C ASN A 484 20.11 25.82 19.83
N LYS A 485 19.30 26.51 19.03
CA LYS A 485 18.70 25.98 17.81
C LYS A 485 18.98 26.87 16.62
N PHE A 486 19.36 26.26 15.52
CA PHE A 486 19.43 26.92 14.22
C PHE A 486 18.52 26.23 13.22
N ALA A 487 17.82 27.02 12.42
CA ALA A 487 17.06 26.53 11.27
C ALA A 487 17.99 26.51 10.04
N VAL A 488 18.09 25.39 9.39
CA VAL A 488 18.69 25.29 8.04
C VAL A 488 17.54 25.11 7.06
N GLU A 489 17.33 26.12 6.25
CA GLU A 489 16.26 26.18 5.26
C GLU A 489 16.78 25.70 3.91
N VAL A 490 16.07 24.71 3.33
CA VAL A 490 16.36 24.15 2.01
C VAL A 490 15.16 24.40 1.10
N PRO A 491 15.31 25.15 0.00
CA PRO A 491 14.22 25.34 -0.96
C PRO A 491 13.83 24.03 -1.64
N ILE A 492 12.54 23.75 -1.69
CA ILE A 492 11.96 22.60 -2.38
C ILE A 492 11.26 23.10 -3.64
N ASN A 493 11.65 22.59 -4.78
CA ASN A 493 11.21 23.08 -6.08
C ASN A 493 9.92 22.38 -6.54
N ALA A 494 8.99 23.15 -7.12
CA ALA A 494 7.93 22.58 -7.91
C ALA A 494 8.52 22.05 -9.23
N ASN A 495 8.03 20.89 -9.65
CA ASN A 495 8.28 20.36 -10.98
C ASN A 495 7.03 19.69 -11.53
N ASP A 496 7.02 19.33 -12.80
CA ASP A 496 5.89 18.71 -13.47
C ASP A 496 6.05 17.18 -13.60
N LEU A 497 6.75 16.58 -12.63
CA LEU A 497 7.00 15.14 -12.57
C LEU A 497 6.12 14.49 -11.50
N LEU A 498 5.47 13.42 -11.84
CA LEU A 498 4.87 12.49 -10.90
C LEU A 498 5.90 11.38 -10.66
N GLU A 499 6.59 11.45 -9.53
CA GLU A 499 7.77 10.62 -9.27
C GLU A 499 7.71 9.86 -7.93
N GLY A 500 6.63 10.08 -7.15
CA GLY A 500 6.50 9.59 -5.78
C GLY A 500 7.37 10.38 -4.80
N SER A 501 7.34 9.96 -3.55
CA SER A 501 8.12 10.61 -2.49
C SER A 501 9.62 10.49 -2.78
N ARG A 502 10.35 11.58 -2.54
CA ARG A 502 11.80 11.67 -2.75
C ARG A 502 12.50 12.08 -1.47
N THR A 503 13.74 11.67 -1.32
CA THR A 503 14.52 11.97 -0.11
C THR A 503 15.86 12.60 -0.46
N PHE A 504 16.29 13.52 0.40
CA PHE A 504 17.67 14.02 0.47
C PHE A 504 18.09 14.11 1.94
N ASN A 505 19.38 14.19 2.19
CA ASN A 505 19.92 14.33 3.53
C ASN A 505 20.50 15.73 3.73
N LEU A 506 20.46 16.21 4.96
CA LEU A 506 21.32 17.26 5.47
C LEU A 506 22.39 16.58 6.33
N ASP A 507 23.64 16.68 5.91
CA ASP A 507 24.78 16.10 6.59
C ASP A 507 25.53 17.20 7.39
N LEU A 508 25.95 16.84 8.61
CA LEU A 508 26.80 17.67 9.48
C LEU A 508 28.21 17.11 9.52
N SER A 509 29.19 17.99 9.54
CA SER A 509 30.61 17.64 9.56
C SER A 509 31.44 18.69 10.30
N ASN A 510 32.73 18.45 10.47
CA ASN A 510 33.73 19.39 11.00
C ASN A 510 33.28 20.09 12.31
N ILE A 511 32.71 19.33 13.25
CA ILE A 511 32.26 19.87 14.53
C ILE A 511 33.46 20.25 15.41
N SER A 512 33.35 21.41 16.09
CA SER A 512 34.30 21.84 17.11
C SER A 512 33.66 21.84 18.51
N ASN A 513 34.42 21.47 19.53
CA ASN A 513 34.05 21.61 20.94
C ASN A 513 32.74 20.88 21.36
N SER A 514 32.29 19.92 20.55
CA SER A 514 31.09 19.12 20.83
C SER A 514 31.13 17.80 20.04
N TYR A 515 30.04 17.03 20.12
CA TYR A 515 29.90 15.75 19.41
C TYR A 515 28.69 15.82 18.48
N LEU A 516 28.76 15.09 17.37
CA LEU A 516 27.60 14.81 16.52
C LEU A 516 26.85 13.63 17.10
N ILE A 517 25.70 13.88 17.73
CA ILE A 517 24.79 12.80 18.16
C ILE A 517 24.17 12.16 16.93
N ARG A 518 23.86 13.01 15.93
CA ARG A 518 23.39 12.57 14.63
C ARG A 518 24.02 13.44 13.57
N SER A 519 24.83 12.83 12.72
CA SER A 519 25.57 13.54 11.67
C SER A 519 24.77 13.72 10.37
N SER A 520 23.62 13.06 10.22
CA SER A 520 22.81 13.13 9.01
C SER A 520 21.33 13.02 9.34
N SER A 521 20.50 13.85 8.74
CA SER A 521 19.06 13.79 8.84
C SER A 521 18.42 13.84 7.48
N GLN A 522 17.33 13.09 7.31
CA GLN A 522 16.64 12.95 6.06
C GLN A 522 15.43 13.89 5.94
N ALA A 523 15.28 14.50 4.79
CA ALA A 523 14.04 15.13 4.36
C ALA A 523 13.28 14.19 3.42
N LEU A 524 12.04 13.93 3.75
CA LEU A 524 11.09 13.28 2.87
C LEU A 524 10.25 14.33 2.15
N ILE A 525 10.45 14.46 0.85
CA ILE A 525 9.60 15.29 -0.02
C ILE A 525 8.45 14.42 -0.47
N LYS A 526 7.26 14.64 0.09
CA LYS A 526 6.03 13.99 -0.38
C LYS A 526 5.59 14.58 -1.70
N ASP A 527 5.35 13.70 -2.66
CA ASP A 527 4.86 14.12 -3.96
C ASP A 527 3.44 14.71 -3.85
N GLN A 528 3.08 15.54 -4.81
CA GLN A 528 1.75 16.12 -4.92
C GLN A 528 0.75 15.06 -5.41
N PRO A 529 -0.52 15.13 -4.97
CA PRO A 529 -1.54 14.25 -5.49
C PRO A 529 -1.78 14.54 -6.99
N ALA A 530 -1.86 13.48 -7.78
CA ALA A 530 -2.20 13.56 -9.20
C ALA A 530 -3.70 13.39 -9.41
N ILE A 531 -4.23 14.07 -10.45
CA ILE A 531 -5.59 13.92 -10.92
C ILE A 531 -5.55 13.29 -12.30
N VAL A 532 -6.40 12.31 -12.55
CA VAL A 532 -6.62 11.77 -13.90
C VAL A 532 -7.78 12.51 -14.55
N ARG A 533 -7.59 12.93 -15.80
CA ARG A 533 -8.63 13.60 -16.62
C ARG A 533 -8.67 13.02 -18.02
N LEU A 534 -9.87 13.07 -18.59
CA LEU A 534 -10.07 12.82 -20.01
C LEU A 534 -9.48 14.00 -20.80
N ILE A 535 -8.53 13.71 -21.69
CA ILE A 535 -7.98 14.68 -22.65
C ILE A 535 -8.88 14.76 -23.87
N GLY A 536 -9.32 13.62 -24.36
CA GLY A 536 -10.21 13.55 -25.50
C GLY A 536 -10.69 12.15 -25.81
N THR A 537 -11.70 12.10 -26.69
CA THR A 537 -12.20 10.87 -27.28
C THR A 537 -12.18 10.98 -28.80
N LYS A 538 -11.81 9.90 -29.46
CA LYS A 538 -11.98 9.76 -30.90
C LYS A 538 -13.10 8.77 -31.14
N ALA A 539 -14.10 9.19 -31.91
CA ALA A 539 -15.23 8.34 -32.27
C ALA A 539 -14.79 7.10 -33.04
N GLY A 540 -15.49 6.01 -32.85
CA GLY A 540 -15.33 4.79 -33.61
C GLY A 540 -16.27 4.72 -34.84
N ILE A 541 -15.95 3.81 -35.73
CA ILE A 541 -16.82 3.37 -36.80
C ILE A 541 -16.82 1.85 -36.74
N GLU A 542 -17.99 1.24 -36.74
CA GLU A 542 -18.14 -0.21 -36.62
C GLU A 542 -17.33 -0.96 -37.68
N GLY A 543 -16.51 -1.90 -37.23
CA GLY A 543 -15.64 -2.72 -38.08
C GLY A 543 -14.52 -2.01 -38.83
N GLU A 544 -14.43 -0.67 -38.75
CA GLU A 544 -13.42 0.11 -39.48
C GLU A 544 -12.48 0.89 -38.57
N GLN A 545 -12.99 1.49 -37.51
CA GLN A 545 -12.23 2.38 -36.62
C GLN A 545 -12.60 2.19 -35.18
N ASP A 546 -11.59 1.94 -34.31
CA ASP A 546 -11.76 1.84 -32.88
C ASP A 546 -12.15 3.16 -32.24
N ILE A 547 -12.92 3.11 -31.15
CA ILE A 547 -13.10 4.25 -30.26
C ILE A 547 -11.82 4.40 -29.45
N VAL A 548 -11.28 5.62 -29.36
CA VAL A 548 -10.08 5.89 -28.57
C VAL A 548 -10.41 6.86 -27.44
N TYR A 549 -10.08 6.49 -26.22
CA TYR A 549 -10.12 7.34 -25.05
C TYR A 549 -8.68 7.70 -24.67
N GLU A 550 -8.39 8.97 -24.51
CA GLU A 550 -7.10 9.45 -24.05
C GLU A 550 -7.24 10.09 -22.67
N LEU A 551 -6.57 9.51 -21.69
CA LEU A 551 -6.53 10.04 -20.34
C LEU A 551 -5.11 10.47 -19.99
N GLY A 552 -5.00 11.54 -19.23
CA GLY A 552 -3.73 12.09 -18.77
C GLY A 552 -3.73 12.37 -17.28
N ILE A 553 -2.52 12.53 -16.75
CA ILE A 553 -2.25 12.88 -15.36
C ILE A 553 -1.93 14.36 -15.24
N PHE A 554 -2.49 15.00 -14.23
CA PHE A 554 -2.41 16.45 -14.03
C PHE A 554 -2.21 16.78 -12.56
N LYS A 555 -1.60 17.92 -12.28
CA LYS A 555 -1.65 18.57 -10.98
C LYS A 555 -3.08 19.03 -10.67
N THR A 556 -3.36 19.33 -9.40
CA THR A 556 -4.66 19.89 -8.98
C THR A 556 -5.00 21.21 -9.65
N ASN A 557 -3.99 22.00 -10.04
CA ASN A 557 -4.16 23.25 -10.79
C ASN A 557 -4.33 23.06 -12.31
N GLY A 558 -4.31 21.83 -12.81
CA GLY A 558 -4.53 21.50 -14.21
C GLY A 558 -3.29 21.42 -15.09
N VAL A 559 -2.10 21.66 -14.56
CA VAL A 559 -0.84 21.48 -15.30
C VAL A 559 -0.59 19.99 -15.51
N ALA A 560 -0.21 19.58 -16.72
CA ALA A 560 0.09 18.19 -17.04
C ALA A 560 1.32 17.69 -16.26
N LEU A 561 1.24 16.47 -15.77
CA LEU A 561 2.34 15.77 -15.11
C LEU A 561 2.95 14.75 -16.07
N THR A 562 4.24 14.54 -15.96
CA THR A 562 4.94 13.45 -16.65
C THR A 562 5.13 12.29 -15.65
N ASN A 563 4.85 11.07 -16.09
CA ASN A 563 5.07 9.87 -15.29
C ASN A 563 6.57 9.59 -15.11
N ALA A 564 7.15 10.00 -14.01
CA ALA A 564 8.55 9.76 -13.65
C ALA A 564 8.72 8.64 -12.59
N THR A 565 7.72 7.80 -12.40
CA THR A 565 7.76 6.68 -11.43
C THR A 565 8.63 5.51 -11.90
N ARG A 566 9.12 5.53 -13.14
CA ARG A 566 9.84 4.44 -13.82
C ARG A 566 9.02 3.16 -14.01
N ALA A 567 7.72 3.21 -13.77
CA ALA A 567 6.79 2.13 -13.96
C ALA A 567 5.51 2.63 -14.63
N ASN A 568 4.72 1.73 -15.15
CA ASN A 568 3.44 2.06 -15.74
C ASN A 568 2.46 2.54 -14.66
N ILE A 569 1.71 3.59 -14.98
CA ILE A 569 0.50 3.94 -14.24
C ILE A 569 -0.65 3.25 -14.95
N VAL A 570 -1.40 2.46 -14.21
CA VAL A 570 -2.55 1.68 -14.69
C VAL A 570 -3.84 2.34 -14.22
N ILE A 571 -4.78 2.45 -15.14
CA ILE A 571 -6.11 2.99 -14.90
C ILE A 571 -7.10 1.91 -15.33
N ASP A 572 -7.70 1.23 -14.37
CA ASP A 572 -8.68 0.19 -14.60
C ASP A 572 -10.10 0.78 -14.58
N GLY A 573 -10.94 0.24 -15.46
CA GLY A 573 -12.32 0.67 -15.58
C GLY A 573 -13.26 -0.48 -15.82
N ILE A 574 -14.54 -0.14 -15.88
CA ILE A 574 -15.62 -1.05 -16.26
C ILE A 574 -16.45 -0.38 -17.35
N TYR A 575 -17.11 -1.17 -18.17
CA TYR A 575 -18.09 -0.63 -19.11
C TYR A 575 -19.31 -0.13 -18.34
N GLY A 576 -19.62 1.16 -18.50
CA GLY A 576 -20.75 1.84 -17.90
C GLY A 576 -22.00 1.71 -18.78
N LYS A 577 -23.06 2.42 -18.40
CA LYS A 577 -24.35 2.38 -19.10
C LYS A 577 -24.28 3.25 -20.38
N GLY A 578 -23.85 2.67 -21.48
CA GLY A 578 -23.95 3.23 -22.84
C GLY A 578 -25.19 2.75 -23.58
N THR A 579 -25.27 3.09 -24.87
CA THR A 579 -26.32 2.61 -25.80
C THR A 579 -25.82 1.50 -26.74
N ALA A 580 -24.48 1.34 -26.85
CA ALA A 580 -23.86 0.27 -27.61
C ALA A 580 -23.84 -1.04 -26.82
N ASP A 581 -23.93 -2.16 -27.53
CA ASP A 581 -23.99 -3.50 -26.95
C ASP A 581 -22.82 -4.41 -27.41
N GLN A 582 -22.88 -5.69 -27.08
CA GLN A 582 -21.84 -6.67 -27.40
C GLN A 582 -21.71 -7.00 -28.90
N LEU A 583 -22.66 -6.58 -29.72
CA LEU A 583 -22.60 -6.75 -31.18
C LEU A 583 -21.78 -5.64 -31.83
N ASP A 584 -21.80 -4.47 -31.24
CA ASP A 584 -21.14 -3.26 -31.75
C ASP A 584 -19.64 -3.22 -31.41
N PHE A 585 -19.22 -3.81 -30.28
CA PHE A 585 -17.82 -3.79 -29.84
C PHE A 585 -17.46 -4.99 -28.98
N ASP A 586 -16.15 -5.18 -28.73
CA ASP A 586 -15.67 -6.28 -27.90
C ASP A 586 -15.70 -5.94 -26.41
N MET A 587 -16.63 -6.57 -25.68
CA MET A 587 -16.76 -6.47 -24.23
C MET A 587 -15.97 -7.55 -23.46
N GLY A 588 -15.23 -8.42 -24.15
CA GLY A 588 -14.56 -9.57 -23.55
C GLY A 588 -13.37 -9.22 -22.65
N ARG A 589 -12.91 -7.97 -22.67
CA ARG A 589 -11.82 -7.47 -21.81
C ARG A 589 -12.28 -6.24 -21.06
N LEU A 590 -11.98 -6.22 -19.75
CA LEU A 590 -12.19 -5.02 -18.93
C LEU A 590 -11.28 -3.89 -19.43
N PRO A 591 -11.77 -2.65 -19.45
CA PRO A 591 -10.98 -1.49 -19.82
C PRO A 591 -9.76 -1.33 -18.90
N ARG A 592 -8.58 -1.30 -19.50
CA ARG A 592 -7.30 -1.01 -18.82
C ARG A 592 -6.48 -0.08 -19.68
N LEU A 593 -6.27 1.13 -19.19
CA LEU A 593 -5.40 2.12 -19.81
C LEU A 593 -4.07 2.16 -19.07
N THR A 594 -2.99 2.35 -19.80
CA THR A 594 -1.65 2.44 -19.26
C THR A 594 -0.96 3.72 -19.71
N ILE A 595 -0.43 4.48 -18.75
CA ILE A 595 0.45 5.62 -19.00
C ILE A 595 1.88 5.14 -18.73
N GLN A 596 2.67 5.05 -19.79
CA GLN A 596 4.06 4.59 -19.73
C GLN A 596 4.97 5.59 -19.02
N PRO A 597 6.15 5.18 -18.53
CA PRO A 597 7.18 6.09 -18.08
C PRO A 597 7.46 7.18 -19.12
N ASP A 598 7.79 8.38 -18.65
CA ASP A 598 8.08 9.59 -19.43
C ASP A 598 6.92 10.13 -20.27
N MET A 599 5.71 9.56 -20.11
CA MET A 599 4.50 10.02 -20.79
C MET A 599 3.58 10.76 -19.81
N HIS A 600 2.76 11.69 -20.33
CA HIS A 600 1.74 12.40 -19.56
C HIS A 600 0.32 11.83 -19.80
N SER A 601 0.14 11.03 -20.84
CA SER A 601 -1.13 10.43 -21.19
C SER A 601 -0.98 9.01 -21.70
N GLY A 602 -2.08 8.30 -21.72
CA GLY A 602 -2.22 6.98 -22.34
C GLY A 602 -3.53 6.88 -23.09
N GLN A 603 -3.64 5.87 -23.94
CA GLN A 603 -4.82 5.64 -24.76
C GLN A 603 -5.38 4.24 -24.49
N TYR A 604 -6.68 4.16 -24.37
CA TYR A 604 -7.43 2.90 -24.42
C TYR A 604 -8.26 2.86 -25.69
N ARG A 605 -8.21 1.71 -26.37
CA ARG A 605 -8.92 1.48 -27.62
C ARG A 605 -10.00 0.44 -27.40
N VAL A 606 -11.23 0.79 -27.73
CA VAL A 606 -12.34 -0.14 -27.79
C VAL A 606 -12.45 -0.64 -29.22
N GLN A 607 -12.17 -1.93 -29.39
CA GLN A 607 -12.26 -2.58 -30.68
C GLN A 607 -13.72 -2.68 -31.07
N THR A 608 -14.07 -2.02 -32.21
CA THR A 608 -15.39 -2.07 -32.79
C THR A 608 -15.59 -3.36 -33.60
N LYS A 609 -16.82 -3.81 -33.67
CA LYS A 609 -17.23 -4.98 -34.45
C LYS A 609 -18.16 -4.52 -35.56
N GLU A 610 -18.10 -5.18 -36.67
CA GLU A 610 -19.12 -5.03 -37.72
C GLU A 610 -20.24 -6.06 -37.50
N ASP A 611 -21.48 -5.64 -37.73
CA ASP A 611 -22.62 -6.52 -37.68
C ASP A 611 -23.49 -6.40 -38.94
N THR A 612 -24.73 -6.82 -38.89
CA THR A 612 -25.65 -6.77 -40.05
C THR A 612 -26.76 -5.75 -39.87
N ARG A 613 -26.57 -4.79 -38.99
CA ARG A 613 -27.52 -3.72 -38.69
C ARG A 613 -27.01 -2.41 -39.26
N TYR A 614 -27.93 -1.52 -39.59
CA TYR A 614 -27.67 -0.10 -39.78
C TYR A 614 -28.35 0.67 -38.65
N GLU A 615 -27.60 1.37 -37.85
CA GLU A 615 -28.07 1.90 -36.58
C GLU A 615 -27.79 3.40 -36.43
N SER A 616 -28.44 4.05 -35.49
CA SER A 616 -28.15 5.43 -35.09
C SER A 616 -26.84 5.47 -34.29
N VAL A 617 -26.25 6.67 -34.18
CA VAL A 617 -25.02 6.86 -33.33
C VAL A 617 -25.24 6.35 -31.93
N LYS A 618 -24.39 5.43 -31.53
CA LYS A 618 -24.38 4.81 -30.22
C LYS A 618 -23.30 5.41 -29.31
N SER A 619 -23.32 5.07 -28.06
CA SER A 619 -22.32 5.48 -27.11
C SER A 619 -21.77 4.29 -26.34
N VAL A 620 -20.45 4.25 -26.20
CA VAL A 620 -19.75 3.39 -25.27
C VAL A 620 -19.32 4.24 -24.10
N VAL A 621 -19.67 3.84 -22.90
CA VAL A 621 -19.28 4.52 -21.66
C VAL A 621 -18.29 3.65 -20.91
N ILE A 622 -17.21 4.25 -20.42
CA ILE A 622 -16.24 3.59 -19.56
C ILE A 622 -16.13 4.40 -18.28
N ASP A 623 -16.34 3.72 -17.14
CA ASP A 623 -16.16 4.26 -15.82
C ASP A 623 -14.80 3.79 -15.26
N PHE A 624 -13.81 4.66 -15.33
CA PHE A 624 -12.48 4.43 -14.76
C PHE A 624 -12.49 4.75 -13.28
N SER A 625 -12.15 3.80 -12.43
CA SER A 625 -12.30 3.91 -10.97
C SER A 625 -11.07 3.54 -10.16
N GLN A 626 -10.16 2.73 -10.70
CA GLN A 626 -8.95 2.30 -10.02
C GLN A 626 -7.72 2.84 -10.73
N ILE A 627 -6.91 3.60 -10.00
CA ILE A 627 -5.70 4.22 -10.52
C ILE A 627 -4.55 3.87 -9.58
N TYR A 628 -3.49 3.26 -10.11
CA TYR A 628 -2.31 2.88 -9.33
C TYR A 628 -1.04 2.85 -10.19
N ALA A 629 0.10 3.04 -9.57
CA ALA A 629 1.40 2.82 -10.21
C ALA A 629 1.85 1.37 -9.98
N MET A 630 2.44 0.75 -11.00
CA MET A 630 3.02 -0.60 -10.92
C MET A 630 4.44 -0.60 -10.29
N SER A 631 4.67 0.28 -9.35
CA SER A 631 5.95 0.43 -8.67
C SER A 631 5.72 0.63 -7.18
N ASP A 632 6.73 0.37 -6.35
CA ASP A 632 6.75 0.64 -4.92
C ASP A 632 6.83 2.14 -4.58
N THR A 633 6.61 3.02 -5.56
CA THR A 633 6.62 4.46 -5.34
C THR A 633 5.31 4.92 -4.69
N ASP A 634 5.44 5.72 -3.64
CA ASP A 634 4.33 6.32 -2.91
C ASP A 634 3.70 7.46 -3.74
N VAL A 635 2.85 7.09 -4.69
CA VAL A 635 2.15 8.01 -5.58
C VAL A 635 0.68 8.06 -5.18
N HIS A 636 0.17 9.27 -4.95
CA HIS A 636 -1.22 9.48 -4.56
C HIS A 636 -2.05 10.01 -5.72
N PHE A 637 -3.16 9.35 -6.00
CA PHE A 637 -4.16 9.81 -6.95
C PHE A 637 -5.41 10.26 -6.19
N SER A 638 -5.93 11.44 -6.56
CA SER A 638 -7.25 11.86 -6.09
C SER A 638 -8.30 11.00 -6.80
N SER A 639 -8.91 10.07 -6.09
CA SER A 639 -9.88 9.13 -6.64
C SER A 639 -11.23 9.81 -6.84
N SER A 640 -11.64 9.99 -8.09
CA SER A 640 -13.04 10.13 -8.48
C SER A 640 -13.28 9.18 -9.64
N VAL A 641 -14.42 8.51 -9.65
CA VAL A 641 -14.85 7.75 -10.83
C VAL A 641 -14.93 8.72 -12.01
N LEU A 642 -14.17 8.44 -13.05
CA LEU A 642 -14.16 9.23 -14.28
C LEU A 642 -14.99 8.51 -15.34
N SER A 643 -16.22 9.00 -15.57
CA SER A 643 -17.09 8.46 -16.62
C SER A 643 -16.74 9.11 -17.96
N CYS A 644 -16.29 8.30 -18.90
CA CYS A 644 -15.88 8.73 -20.24
C CYS A 644 -16.84 8.17 -21.27
N LYS A 645 -17.41 9.06 -22.12
CA LYS A 645 -18.32 8.69 -23.19
C LYS A 645 -17.61 8.81 -24.54
N GLY A 646 -17.62 7.75 -25.32
CA GLY A 646 -17.20 7.73 -26.71
C GLY A 646 -18.40 7.50 -27.63
N GLU A 647 -18.35 8.08 -28.82
CA GLU A 647 -19.37 7.88 -29.84
C GLU A 647 -18.95 6.75 -30.79
N LEU A 648 -19.91 5.96 -31.18
CA LEU A 648 -19.78 4.89 -32.16
C LEU A 648 -20.74 5.15 -33.31
N TYR A 649 -20.17 5.42 -34.44
CA TYR A 649 -20.89 5.54 -35.71
C TYR A 649 -21.00 4.17 -36.35
N ASP A 650 -22.12 3.95 -36.95
CA ASP A 650 -22.33 2.73 -37.72
C ASP A 650 -21.42 2.71 -38.98
N GLN A 651 -21.27 1.53 -39.53
CA GLN A 651 -20.53 1.27 -40.74
C GLN A 651 -21.15 2.00 -41.96
N PRO A 652 -20.36 2.49 -42.90
CA PRO A 652 -20.91 3.11 -44.13
C PRO A 652 -21.81 2.16 -44.88
N ALA A 653 -23.00 2.66 -45.31
CA ALA A 653 -23.98 1.89 -45.99
C ALA A 653 -24.23 2.42 -47.40
N LEU A 654 -24.61 1.54 -48.31
CA LEU A 654 -25.00 1.83 -49.69
C LEU A 654 -26.43 1.38 -49.94
N VAL A 655 -27.15 2.17 -50.69
CA VAL A 655 -28.43 1.75 -51.27
C VAL A 655 -28.19 1.31 -52.70
N ALA A 656 -28.61 0.11 -53.05
CA ALA A 656 -28.43 -0.47 -54.36
C ALA A 656 -29.77 -0.95 -54.93
N ILE A 657 -29.94 -0.83 -56.24
CA ILE A 657 -31.12 -1.28 -56.98
C ILE A 657 -30.80 -2.45 -57.89
N GLU A 658 -31.68 -3.43 -57.90
CA GLU A 658 -31.62 -4.55 -58.83
C GLU A 658 -33.01 -4.82 -59.46
N SER A 659 -33.02 -5.26 -60.72
CA SER A 659 -34.23 -5.71 -61.35
C SER A 659 -34.62 -7.12 -60.90
N LEU A 660 -35.88 -7.35 -60.68
CA LEU A 660 -36.40 -8.66 -60.28
C LEU A 660 -36.71 -9.57 -61.52
N GLY A 661 -36.39 -9.10 -62.70
CA GLY A 661 -36.49 -9.86 -63.96
C GLY A 661 -37.23 -9.11 -65.03
N ASP A 662 -37.33 -9.74 -66.17
CA ASP A 662 -38.10 -9.24 -67.35
C ASP A 662 -39.57 -9.66 -67.21
N PHE A 663 -40.46 -8.86 -67.79
CA PHE A 663 -41.90 -9.06 -67.60
C PHE A 663 -42.58 -9.12 -69.00
N GLY A 664 -43.53 -10.04 -69.18
CA GLY A 664 -44.37 -10.15 -70.37
C GLY A 664 -45.63 -9.27 -70.29
N ARG A 665 -46.15 -8.82 -71.42
CA ARG A 665 -47.37 -7.98 -71.52
C ARG A 665 -48.68 -8.74 -71.38
N LYS A 666 -48.69 -9.97 -70.90
CA LYS A 666 -49.95 -10.75 -70.75
C LYS A 666 -50.69 -10.39 -69.54
N ASN A 667 -51.97 -9.97 -69.67
CA ASN A 667 -52.91 -9.83 -68.55
C ASN A 667 -52.55 -8.83 -67.46
N ASN A 668 -51.99 -7.67 -67.77
CA ASN A 668 -51.67 -6.60 -66.75
C ASN A 668 -50.95 -7.17 -65.50
N VAL A 669 -49.71 -7.52 -65.68
CA VAL A 669 -48.92 -8.12 -64.62
C VAL A 669 -48.63 -7.10 -63.52
N VAL A 670 -49.12 -7.37 -62.34
CA VAL A 670 -48.75 -6.61 -61.10
C VAL A 670 -47.63 -7.33 -60.38
N SER A 671 -46.54 -6.64 -60.09
CA SER A 671 -45.40 -7.25 -59.43
C SER A 671 -44.48 -6.22 -58.79
N GLY A 672 -43.54 -6.68 -57.97
CA GLY A 672 -42.37 -5.90 -57.61
C GLY A 672 -41.40 -5.92 -58.80
N PHE A 673 -41.05 -4.77 -59.33
CA PHE A 673 -40.17 -4.69 -60.52
C PHE A 673 -38.72 -4.54 -60.16
N PHE A 674 -38.43 -3.79 -59.11
CA PHE A 674 -37.09 -3.61 -58.61
C PHE A 674 -37.07 -3.86 -57.09
N LYS A 675 -35.96 -4.35 -56.66
CA LYS A 675 -35.62 -4.45 -55.26
C LYS A 675 -34.54 -3.45 -54.94
N VAL A 676 -34.77 -2.60 -53.99
CA VAL A 676 -33.75 -1.70 -53.43
C VAL A 676 -33.32 -2.26 -52.10
N SER A 677 -32.03 -2.45 -51.95
CA SER A 677 -31.41 -3.09 -50.79
C SER A 677 -30.46 -2.15 -50.07
N LEU A 678 -30.45 -2.22 -48.75
CA LEU A 678 -29.48 -1.55 -47.89
C LEU A 678 -28.30 -2.50 -47.71
N LEU A 679 -27.13 -2.07 -48.15
CA LEU A 679 -25.93 -2.90 -48.19
C LEU A 679 -24.78 -2.23 -47.41
N ARG A 680 -23.94 -3.01 -46.81
CA ARG A 680 -22.67 -2.56 -46.24
C ARG A 680 -21.74 -2.10 -47.38
N ALA A 681 -21.15 -0.92 -47.23
CA ALA A 681 -20.32 -0.34 -48.30
C ALA A 681 -19.05 -1.15 -48.58
N LYS A 682 -18.47 -1.81 -47.59
CA LYS A 682 -17.21 -2.55 -47.65
C LYS A 682 -17.29 -3.83 -48.52
N ASP A 683 -18.32 -4.63 -48.33
CA ASP A 683 -18.42 -5.98 -48.87
C ASP A 683 -19.75 -6.28 -49.58
N GLY A 684 -20.72 -5.36 -49.49
CA GLY A 684 -22.03 -5.53 -50.08
C GLY A 684 -22.97 -6.46 -49.28
N ALA A 685 -22.66 -6.78 -48.06
CA ALA A 685 -23.52 -7.55 -47.17
C ALA A 685 -24.84 -6.81 -46.93
N LEU A 686 -25.95 -7.54 -46.83
CA LEU A 686 -27.27 -6.96 -46.56
C LEU A 686 -27.34 -6.48 -45.12
N LEU A 687 -27.80 -5.22 -44.93
CA LEU A 687 -28.01 -4.61 -43.62
C LEU A 687 -29.50 -4.48 -43.33
N THR A 688 -29.85 -4.62 -42.04
CA THR A 688 -31.19 -4.33 -41.53
C THR A 688 -31.23 -2.94 -40.94
N ASN A 689 -32.22 -2.13 -41.29
CA ASN A 689 -32.36 -0.77 -40.72
C ASN A 689 -32.90 -0.80 -39.30
N CYS A 690 -31.99 -0.71 -38.34
CA CYS A 690 -32.25 -0.65 -36.88
C CYS A 690 -32.01 0.76 -36.34
N SER A 691 -31.97 1.80 -37.18
CA SER A 691 -31.65 3.16 -36.74
C SER A 691 -32.79 3.88 -35.99
N GLY A 692 -33.98 3.28 -35.96
CA GLY A 692 -35.18 3.90 -35.39
C GLY A 692 -35.77 5.01 -36.29
N GLY A 693 -35.21 5.21 -37.50
CA GLY A 693 -35.69 6.17 -38.49
C GLY A 693 -35.62 5.59 -39.89
N ASP A 694 -36.53 6.05 -40.77
CA ASP A 694 -36.55 5.57 -42.15
C ASP A 694 -35.36 6.03 -42.93
N ILE A 695 -34.96 5.21 -43.93
CA ILE A 695 -34.02 5.62 -44.96
C ILE A 695 -34.88 6.03 -46.16
N LEU A 696 -34.88 7.31 -46.45
CA LEU A 696 -35.58 7.89 -47.58
C LEU A 696 -34.71 7.76 -48.86
N ILE A 697 -35.28 7.27 -49.94
CA ILE A 697 -34.57 7.00 -51.16
C ILE A 697 -35.16 7.85 -52.29
N ASP A 698 -34.37 8.69 -52.94
CA ASP A 698 -34.72 9.44 -54.11
C ASP A 698 -34.44 8.60 -55.35
N ALA A 699 -35.47 8.29 -56.10
CA ALA A 699 -35.42 7.50 -57.30
C ALA A 699 -36.20 8.12 -58.43
N ALA A 700 -35.74 7.97 -59.64
CA ALA A 700 -36.41 8.48 -60.82
C ALA A 700 -36.30 7.48 -61.98
N ILE A 701 -37.23 7.60 -62.93
CA ILE A 701 -37.13 6.89 -64.14
C ILE A 701 -35.97 7.48 -64.96
N ASP A 702 -35.05 6.63 -65.40
CA ASP A 702 -33.85 7.06 -66.14
C ASP A 702 -34.21 7.40 -67.59
N GLN A 703 -33.49 8.35 -68.15
CA GLN A 703 -33.69 8.80 -69.55
C GLN A 703 -33.48 7.70 -70.62
N SER A 704 -32.78 6.62 -70.26
CA SER A 704 -32.62 5.45 -71.12
C SER A 704 -33.86 4.55 -71.22
N THR A 705 -34.90 4.85 -70.42
CA THR A 705 -36.19 4.17 -70.47
C THR A 705 -36.88 4.41 -71.82
N THR A 706 -37.19 3.31 -72.53
CA THR A 706 -37.95 3.39 -73.81
C THR A 706 -39.42 3.11 -73.62
N GLY A 707 -39.87 2.59 -72.48
CA GLY A 707 -41.27 2.42 -72.12
C GLY A 707 -41.91 3.73 -71.74
N GLN A 708 -43.19 3.88 -72.04
CA GLN A 708 -43.97 5.08 -71.70
C GLN A 708 -44.80 4.86 -70.37
N LEU A 709 -44.58 5.75 -69.38
CA LEU A 709 -45.30 5.71 -68.14
C LEU A 709 -46.78 5.96 -68.43
N GLY A 710 -47.69 5.15 -67.88
CA GLY A 710 -49.11 5.20 -68.02
C GLY A 710 -49.64 4.52 -69.32
N GLN A 711 -48.74 4.12 -70.24
CA GLN A 711 -49.07 3.35 -71.40
C GLN A 711 -48.51 1.95 -71.46
N ASP A 712 -47.21 1.81 -71.17
CA ASP A 712 -46.51 0.52 -71.12
C ASP A 712 -46.41 -0.02 -69.69
N PHE A 713 -46.27 0.84 -68.70
CA PHE A 713 -46.15 0.50 -67.30
C PHE A 713 -46.59 1.64 -66.35
N VAL A 714 -46.84 1.27 -65.12
CA VAL A 714 -47.07 2.20 -63.98
C VAL A 714 -46.20 1.79 -62.87
N LEU A 715 -45.56 2.73 -62.17
CA LEU A 715 -44.88 2.53 -60.86
C LEU A 715 -45.72 3.18 -59.74
N THR A 716 -45.97 2.44 -58.66
CA THR A 716 -46.94 2.84 -57.65
C THR A 716 -46.32 3.56 -56.43
N ASN A 717 -45.04 3.32 -56.13
CA ASN A 717 -44.40 3.87 -54.93
C ASN A 717 -43.04 4.54 -55.17
N LEU A 718 -42.80 5.01 -56.38
CA LEU A 718 -41.48 5.60 -56.73
C LEU A 718 -41.18 6.89 -55.95
N HIS A 719 -42.20 7.65 -55.59
CA HIS A 719 -42.09 8.94 -54.85
C HIS A 719 -42.10 8.80 -53.33
N ASP A 720 -42.39 7.61 -52.81
CA ASP A 720 -42.39 7.34 -51.35
C ASP A 720 -41.59 6.06 -51.08
N LEU A 721 -40.38 6.03 -51.57
CA LEU A 721 -39.49 4.88 -51.45
C LEU A 721 -38.68 4.99 -50.19
N ARG A 722 -38.90 4.07 -49.25
CA ARG A 722 -38.23 4.05 -47.95
C ARG A 722 -37.96 2.65 -47.45
N ILE A 723 -36.81 2.47 -46.76
CA ILE A 723 -36.52 1.29 -45.93
C ILE A 723 -36.82 1.67 -44.50
N TRP A 724 -37.84 1.03 -43.94
CA TRP A 724 -38.37 1.37 -42.62
C TRP A 724 -37.32 1.11 -41.53
N GLY A 725 -37.30 2.01 -40.51
CA GLY A 725 -36.49 1.86 -39.29
C GLY A 725 -37.19 1.01 -38.23
N ASP A 726 -37.56 -0.20 -38.59
CA ASP A 726 -38.44 -1.09 -37.83
C ASP A 726 -37.70 -2.33 -37.28
N ASP A 727 -36.36 -2.34 -37.31
CA ASP A 727 -35.48 -3.44 -36.91
C ASP A 727 -35.66 -4.75 -37.70
N LYS A 728 -36.35 -4.68 -38.86
CA LYS A 728 -36.67 -5.85 -39.69
C LYS A 728 -36.46 -5.57 -41.17
N SER A 729 -36.51 -4.32 -41.58
CA SER A 729 -36.48 -3.93 -42.99
C SER A 729 -35.06 -3.79 -43.51
N SER A 730 -34.69 -4.53 -44.51
CA SER A 730 -33.41 -4.47 -45.23
C SER A 730 -33.57 -4.03 -46.67
N THR A 731 -34.78 -4.10 -47.17
CA THR A 731 -35.10 -3.88 -48.59
C THR A 731 -36.47 -3.24 -48.73
N VAL A 732 -36.65 -2.61 -49.87
CA VAL A 732 -37.96 -2.15 -50.31
C VAL A 732 -38.12 -2.46 -51.79
N ASN A 733 -39.32 -2.85 -52.18
CA ASN A 733 -39.60 -3.11 -53.62
C ASN A 733 -40.22 -1.88 -54.27
N ILE A 734 -39.80 -1.59 -55.51
CA ILE A 734 -40.54 -0.68 -56.38
C ILE A 734 -41.59 -1.52 -57.06
N ASN A 735 -42.81 -1.26 -56.72
CA ASN A 735 -43.96 -1.99 -57.20
C ASN A 735 -44.61 -1.24 -58.38
N GLY A 736 -45.27 -2.02 -59.22
CA GLY A 736 -45.93 -1.45 -60.38
C GLY A 736 -46.77 -2.47 -61.13
N MET A 737 -47.21 -2.06 -62.32
CA MET A 737 -47.98 -2.91 -63.21
C MET A 737 -47.46 -2.72 -64.64
N VAL A 738 -47.21 -3.82 -65.32
CA VAL A 738 -47.03 -3.81 -66.78
C VAL A 738 -48.39 -3.82 -67.44
N LEU A 739 -48.65 -2.81 -68.26
CA LEU A 739 -49.95 -2.65 -68.87
C LEU A 739 -50.04 -3.56 -70.12
N TYR A 740 -51.21 -4.19 -70.30
CA TYR A 740 -51.53 -5.02 -71.47
C TYR A 740 -51.61 -4.17 -72.73
N SER A 741 -50.86 -4.56 -73.75
CA SER A 741 -50.92 -3.94 -75.05
C SER A 741 -50.50 -4.99 -76.13
N PRO A 742 -51.41 -5.52 -76.97
CA PRO A 742 -51.15 -6.65 -77.84
C PRO A 742 -50.13 -6.35 -78.94
N ASP A 743 -50.00 -5.11 -79.36
CA ASP A 743 -49.20 -4.69 -80.51
C ASP A 743 -47.99 -3.85 -80.16
N ALA A 744 -47.64 -3.74 -78.87
CA ALA A 744 -46.55 -2.89 -78.51
C ALA A 744 -45.18 -3.65 -78.55
N ALA A 745 -44.16 -2.99 -79.11
CA ALA A 745 -42.79 -3.52 -79.10
C ALA A 745 -42.22 -3.70 -77.74
N SER A 746 -41.18 -4.57 -77.55
CA SER A 746 -40.45 -4.69 -76.28
C SER A 746 -39.84 -3.35 -75.92
N ARG A 747 -39.93 -3.03 -74.62
CA ARG A 747 -39.48 -1.75 -74.06
C ARG A 747 -38.60 -1.97 -72.84
N ASN A 748 -37.63 -1.09 -72.67
CA ASN A 748 -36.82 -1.06 -71.47
C ASN A 748 -37.46 -0.10 -70.42
N VAL A 749 -37.50 -0.51 -69.20
CA VAL A 749 -37.80 0.34 -67.99
C VAL A 749 -36.58 0.39 -67.13
N VAL A 750 -36.03 1.56 -67.01
CA VAL A 750 -34.79 1.77 -66.23
C VAL A 750 -35.09 2.77 -65.10
N VAL A 751 -34.72 2.41 -63.90
CA VAL A 751 -34.85 3.28 -62.70
C VAL A 751 -33.43 3.56 -62.20
N LYS A 752 -33.21 4.83 -61.84
CA LYS A 752 -31.98 5.34 -61.27
C LYS A 752 -32.24 5.85 -59.84
N LEU A 753 -31.39 5.47 -58.89
CA LEU A 753 -31.30 6.07 -57.60
C LEU A 753 -30.47 7.34 -57.66
N ASN A 754 -31.02 8.48 -57.24
CA ASN A 754 -30.35 9.79 -57.23
C ASN A 754 -29.72 10.08 -55.88
N GLY A 755 -30.31 9.58 -54.76
CA GLY A 755 -29.82 9.81 -53.44
C GLY A 755 -30.47 8.89 -52.41
N ALA A 756 -29.85 8.81 -51.25
CA ALA A 756 -30.41 8.19 -50.06
C ALA A 756 -30.06 9.01 -48.83
N LYS A 757 -30.99 9.13 -47.89
CA LYS A 757 -30.79 9.88 -46.65
C LYS A 757 -31.45 9.14 -45.48
N ALA A 758 -30.68 8.89 -44.44
CA ALA A 758 -31.23 8.43 -43.18
C ALA A 758 -31.93 9.59 -42.44
N VAL A 759 -33.07 9.31 -41.84
CA VAL A 759 -33.80 10.28 -40.98
C VAL A 759 -33.17 10.38 -39.62
N ALA A 760 -32.65 9.27 -39.07
CA ALA A 760 -31.89 9.24 -37.82
C ALA A 760 -30.39 9.46 -38.10
N ASP A 761 -29.68 10.07 -37.13
CA ASP A 761 -28.24 10.21 -37.21
C ASP A 761 -27.58 8.82 -37.02
N GLY A 762 -26.88 8.37 -38.03
CA GLY A 762 -26.19 7.06 -38.07
C GLY A 762 -24.89 7.12 -38.86
N GLY A 763 -24.52 6.02 -39.43
CA GLY A 763 -23.39 5.94 -40.38
C GLY A 763 -23.65 6.69 -41.67
N LYS A 764 -22.62 6.88 -42.51
CA LYS A 764 -22.76 7.48 -43.81
C LYS A 764 -23.57 6.56 -44.75
N ILE A 765 -24.59 7.12 -45.38
CA ILE A 765 -25.35 6.41 -46.38
C ILE A 765 -25.20 7.10 -47.73
N SER A 766 -25.06 6.31 -48.78
CA SER A 766 -24.96 6.81 -50.14
C SER A 766 -25.57 5.81 -51.16
N VAL A 767 -25.70 6.21 -52.41
CA VAL A 767 -26.09 5.31 -53.46
C VAL A 767 -24.88 4.55 -53.99
N SER A 768 -25.05 3.25 -54.26
CA SER A 768 -23.99 2.40 -54.77
C SER A 768 -23.54 2.89 -56.16
N PRO A 769 -22.24 3.19 -56.36
CA PRO A 769 -21.76 3.67 -57.66
C PRO A 769 -21.97 2.66 -58.82
N SER A 770 -21.91 1.38 -58.50
CA SER A 770 -22.04 0.29 -59.49
C SER A 770 -23.46 -0.24 -59.66
N LYS A 771 -24.35 0.04 -58.70
CA LYS A 771 -25.72 -0.46 -58.67
C LYS A 771 -26.74 0.68 -58.44
N ALA A 772 -26.44 1.86 -58.92
CA ALA A 772 -27.32 3.02 -58.83
C ALA A 772 -28.45 2.96 -59.88
N ILE A 773 -28.27 2.20 -60.94
CA ILE A 773 -29.17 2.08 -62.05
C ILE A 773 -29.48 0.61 -62.30
N SER A 774 -30.72 0.28 -62.50
CA SER A 774 -31.14 -1.08 -62.87
C SER A 774 -32.35 -0.98 -63.86
N GLY A 775 -32.47 -1.97 -64.66
CA GLY A 775 -33.56 -1.99 -65.65
C GLY A 775 -34.04 -3.40 -66.01
N PHE A 776 -35.25 -3.48 -66.48
CA PHE A 776 -35.84 -4.69 -67.04
C PHE A 776 -36.46 -4.47 -68.40
N VAL A 777 -36.74 -5.52 -69.12
CA VAL A 777 -37.37 -5.49 -70.39
C VAL A 777 -38.82 -5.95 -70.26
N ILE A 778 -39.74 -5.12 -70.82
CA ILE A 778 -41.10 -5.51 -71.02
C ILE A 778 -41.12 -6.24 -72.40
N ARG A 779 -41.33 -7.53 -72.36
CA ARG A 779 -41.31 -8.40 -73.61
C ARG A 779 -42.67 -8.52 -74.20
N ASN A 780 -42.73 -8.58 -75.57
CA ASN A 780 -43.95 -8.75 -76.28
C ASN A 780 -44.45 -10.22 -76.39
N LYS A 781 -44.28 -10.97 -75.27
CA LYS A 781 -44.77 -12.35 -75.27
C LYS A 781 -45.79 -12.54 -74.11
#